data_85f33d480b8eb742461bbb164086aead
#
_entry.id   85f33d480b8eb742461bbb164086aead
#
_cell.length_a   1.000
_cell.length_b   1.000
_cell.length_c   1.000
_cell.angle_alpha   90.00
_cell.angle_beta   90.00
_cell.angle_gamma   90.00
#
_symmetry.space_group_name_H-M   'P 1'
#
loop_
_entity.id
_entity.type
_entity.pdbx_description
1 polymer ?
#
loop_
_entity_poly.entity_id
_entity_poly.type
_entity_poly.pdbx_seq_one_letter_code
_entity_poly.pdbx_strand_id
1 'polypeptide(L)'
;MVKAVADTNSHAENAAGFVSDDSKVTGFSHLHDSGTGGNPSLGNFPLWIHPGCPGDDFTKCSFPASSRGVGRVNGSARATPGYFSIELENSVRAEMTTTERAALYRFSFPDGGIGGSKRWSITPDGKRVAVPFSPLILLDVVDLGNSRTGGGTQVYADEGSSAARMVGDGKFLPSFGTGNYRAYVCADVRGAKIRRYGTFQGPDSAEEPKFIDSIYSGGSAGSWVQFDPPTAGGAIVARVGVSFMSVDQACANAEAEIPTFDFDGTFRAAQDSWREKLSVVEVDATGVGEDMQTTFWSGLYRSLISPQNYTGENPLWDSSEPYYDSFYCIWDSFRAQHPLLTIIDPIAQTEMVRALLDIYRNVGKLPDCRMSFSKGFSQGGSNADVVIVDAYVKKLRKDIDWATAYEAVVSDAEDEPQSWGVEGRGNLESYHRLGYIPVDDVDKNGTGPSSRQISRLVEYAYEDFCISLLAKALGHSEDAEKYHKRGGNWKNIWREEQADIMREVHAGELTLSPFTGFMQPKRLDGSWKYHNVRLCSPKTAFHSCYLDTRHSTYEGSSWLYSFFVPQDMAELIQHMGGPQTFVKRLEYWHEEVAYMGNEQAFLPVFQFHYGGRPDLSSYWAHRYIPSQFNASINGIPGNDDSSMGAFAAMVFMGFFPVAGQDVYLITPPFFREVRIQATGPEAKRAGRKAIIRVRNFDPTYEKKYIESATLNGQAYTKNWITHDFFREGGLLELTVSQRPVGTWGTGKDDLPPSYPVGERDDITDPSLIPRTEVPAKGGQSLPHQEH
;
A
#
# COMPACT_ATOMS: atom_id res chain seq x y z
N MET A 1 7.74 1.61 11.78
CA MET A 1 6.54 1.52 12.62
C MET A 1 5.85 2.87 12.84
N VAL A 2 6.55 3.89 13.29
CA VAL A 2 5.95 5.21 13.56
C VAL A 2 5.76 6.02 12.27
N LYS A 3 4.55 6.52 12.07
CA LYS A 3 4.19 7.55 11.10
C LYS A 3 3.53 8.70 11.86
N ALA A 4 4.27 9.80 12.06
CA ALA A 4 3.76 10.98 12.75
C ALA A 4 3.04 11.90 11.76
N VAL A 5 1.81 12.25 12.07
CA VAL A 5 0.91 13.01 11.18
C VAL A 5 0.19 14.11 11.95
N ALA A 6 -0.10 15.22 11.29
CA ALA A 6 -1.02 16.24 11.76
C ALA A 6 -2.45 15.86 11.35
N ASP A 7 -3.23 15.32 12.26
CA ASP A 7 -4.62 14.90 12.00
C ASP A 7 -5.54 16.09 11.76
N THR A 8 -6.45 15.95 10.82
CA THR A 8 -7.44 16.95 10.49
C THR A 8 -8.86 16.45 10.72
N ASN A 9 -9.78 17.36 10.96
CA ASN A 9 -11.22 17.07 11.08
C ASN A 9 -11.95 17.18 9.74
N SER A 10 -11.28 16.84 8.65
CA SER A 10 -11.89 16.81 7.33
C SER A 10 -13.06 15.82 7.28
N HIS A 11 -14.05 16.12 6.46
CA HIS A 11 -15.14 15.20 6.08
C HIS A 11 -14.79 14.41 4.80
N ALA A 12 -13.67 14.73 4.15
CA ALA A 12 -13.12 13.91 3.09
C ALA A 12 -12.49 12.63 3.65
N GLU A 13 -12.26 11.63 2.79
CA GLU A 13 -11.49 10.45 3.17
C GLU A 13 -10.10 10.88 3.65
N ASN A 14 -9.76 10.52 4.86
CA ASN A 14 -8.54 10.94 5.52
C ASN A 14 -7.82 9.78 6.24
N ALA A 15 -7.79 8.63 5.62
CA ALA A 15 -7.21 7.41 6.18
C ALA A 15 -5.78 7.64 6.71
N ALA A 16 -4.98 8.53 6.10
CA ALA A 16 -3.65 8.92 6.57
C ALA A 16 -3.65 10.09 7.58
N GLY A 17 -4.79 10.60 7.99
CA GLY A 17 -4.95 11.65 9.01
C GLY A 17 -4.87 13.08 8.49
N PHE A 18 -3.97 13.40 7.58
CA PHE A 18 -3.79 14.75 7.03
C PHE A 18 -4.52 14.93 5.71
N VAL A 19 -5.39 15.95 5.63
CA VAL A 19 -6.05 16.39 4.40
C VAL A 19 -5.68 17.85 4.14
N SER A 20 -5.39 18.20 2.89
CA SER A 20 -4.91 19.52 2.48
C SER A 20 -6.02 20.57 2.24
N ASP A 21 -7.26 20.26 2.62
CA ASP A 21 -8.40 21.18 2.58
C ASP A 21 -8.33 22.24 3.70
N ASP A 22 -9.37 23.02 3.88
CA ASP A 22 -9.46 24.06 4.93
C ASP A 22 -9.84 23.51 6.31
N SER A 23 -9.80 22.19 6.51
CA SER A 23 -10.08 21.55 7.80
C SER A 23 -9.06 21.95 8.87
N LYS A 24 -9.49 21.86 10.13
CA LYS A 24 -8.65 22.19 11.29
C LYS A 24 -7.76 21.03 11.67
N VAL A 25 -6.54 21.32 12.13
CA VAL A 25 -5.68 20.35 12.80
C VAL A 25 -6.20 20.10 14.20
N THR A 26 -6.35 18.83 14.58
CA THR A 26 -6.93 18.38 15.85
C THR A 26 -5.95 17.64 16.76
N GLY A 27 -4.80 17.21 16.23
CA GLY A 27 -3.78 16.47 16.96
C GLY A 27 -2.56 16.14 16.10
N PHE A 28 -1.54 15.60 16.74
CA PHE A 28 -0.34 15.06 16.10
C PHE A 28 -0.19 13.61 16.58
N SER A 29 -0.62 12.66 15.76
CA SER A 29 -0.77 11.26 16.13
C SER A 29 0.30 10.36 15.51
N HIS A 30 0.23 9.08 15.83
CA HIS A 30 1.21 8.05 15.50
C HIS A 30 0.51 6.83 14.91
N LEU A 31 1.27 5.88 14.35
CA LEU A 31 0.78 4.57 13.90
C LEU A 31 -0.32 4.67 12.82
N HIS A 32 -0.08 5.42 11.75
CA HIS A 32 -0.98 5.45 10.61
C HIS A 32 -0.74 4.29 9.65
N ASP A 33 -1.79 3.81 8.98
CA ASP A 33 -1.71 2.89 7.85
C ASP A 33 -1.27 3.61 6.55
N SER A 34 -1.35 2.94 5.42
CA SER A 34 -0.89 3.47 4.13
C SER A 34 -1.76 4.59 3.57
N GLY A 35 -2.97 4.76 4.07
CA GLY A 35 -3.88 5.78 3.62
C GLY A 35 -4.91 5.32 2.61
N THR A 36 -5.15 4.03 2.50
CA THR A 36 -6.19 3.50 1.63
C THR A 36 -7.58 3.71 2.20
N GLY A 37 -8.54 3.79 1.33
CA GLY A 37 -9.87 4.30 1.52
C GLY A 37 -10.76 3.68 2.59
N GLY A 38 -11.83 4.31 2.83
CA GLY A 38 -12.93 3.89 3.67
C GLY A 38 -12.89 4.51 5.06
N ASN A 39 -12.28 3.88 6.01
CA ASN A 39 -12.23 4.37 7.38
C ASN A 39 -10.88 4.99 7.74
N PRO A 40 -10.85 6.01 8.59
CA PRO A 40 -9.59 6.51 9.15
C PRO A 40 -8.79 5.38 9.78
N SER A 41 -7.50 5.33 9.45
CA SER A 41 -6.64 4.24 9.85
C SER A 41 -5.77 4.61 11.02
N LEU A 42 -5.89 3.86 12.14
CA LEU A 42 -5.04 4.02 13.32
C LEU A 42 -4.98 5.46 13.84
N GLY A 43 -3.87 6.19 13.68
CA GLY A 43 -3.74 7.56 14.18
C GLY A 43 -3.85 7.64 15.70
N ASN A 44 -3.07 6.77 16.40
CA ASN A 44 -3.18 6.63 17.84
C ASN A 44 -2.41 7.71 18.59
N PHE A 45 -2.89 8.02 19.79
CA PHE A 45 -2.21 8.80 20.81
C PHE A 45 -1.82 10.23 20.38
N PRO A 46 -2.75 11.04 19.82
CA PRO A 46 -2.40 12.38 19.40
C PRO A 46 -1.88 13.24 20.56
N LEU A 47 -0.74 13.89 20.32
CA LEU A 47 -0.33 15.05 21.10
C LEU A 47 -1.09 16.28 20.63
N TRP A 48 -1.37 17.21 21.56
CA TRP A 48 -1.86 18.54 21.25
C TRP A 48 -1.24 19.58 22.17
N ILE A 49 -1.10 20.79 21.69
CA ILE A 49 -0.56 21.90 22.49
C ILE A 49 -1.41 23.16 22.37
N HIS A 50 -1.83 23.69 23.52
CA HIS A 50 -2.40 25.01 23.63
C HIS A 50 -1.31 26.01 23.99
N PRO A 51 -1.22 27.18 23.36
CA PRO A 51 -0.26 28.19 23.78
C PRO A 51 -0.63 28.86 25.13
N GLY A 52 -1.83 28.62 25.61
CA GLY A 52 -2.39 29.06 26.91
C GLY A 52 -3.86 28.75 26.99
N CYS A 53 -4.41 28.86 28.22
CA CYS A 53 -5.81 28.61 28.49
C CYS A 53 -6.57 29.94 28.81
N PRO A 54 -7.87 30.05 28.52
CA PRO A 54 -8.66 31.27 28.79
C PRO A 54 -8.62 31.64 30.28
N GLY A 55 -8.16 32.84 30.58
CA GLY A 55 -8.02 33.32 31.97
C GLY A 55 -6.96 32.61 32.80
N ASP A 56 -6.00 31.92 32.19
CA ASP A 56 -5.00 31.08 32.84
C ASP A 56 -5.60 29.90 33.62
N ASP A 57 -6.81 29.53 33.26
CA ASP A 57 -7.56 28.44 33.89
C ASP A 57 -7.54 27.22 33.00
N PHE A 58 -6.80 26.15 33.38
CA PHE A 58 -6.64 24.94 32.58
C PHE A 58 -7.97 24.26 32.32
N THR A 59 -8.98 24.36 33.21
CA THR A 59 -10.31 23.76 33.03
C THR A 59 -11.10 24.41 31.86
N LYS A 60 -10.65 25.53 31.34
CA LYS A 60 -11.24 26.21 30.19
C LYS A 60 -10.50 25.92 28.88
N CYS A 61 -9.41 25.20 28.90
CA CYS A 61 -8.81 24.65 27.69
C CYS A 61 -9.70 23.57 27.07
N SER A 62 -9.69 23.48 25.75
CA SER A 62 -10.46 22.47 25.02
C SER A 62 -9.64 21.19 24.89
N PHE A 63 -9.98 20.13 25.62
CA PHE A 63 -9.27 18.84 25.61
C PHE A 63 -9.75 17.91 24.49
N PRO A 64 -11.07 17.75 24.22
CA PRO A 64 -11.53 16.79 23.23
C PRO A 64 -11.09 17.13 21.80
N ALA A 65 -10.69 16.10 21.03
CA ALA A 65 -10.33 16.24 19.62
C ALA A 65 -11.42 16.95 18.80
N SER A 66 -12.68 16.71 19.12
CA SER A 66 -13.84 17.33 18.44
C SER A 66 -13.95 18.85 18.62
N SER A 67 -13.30 19.42 19.65
CA SER A 67 -13.45 20.83 20.02
C SER A 67 -12.12 21.62 20.06
N ARG A 68 -10.96 20.96 20.13
CA ARG A 68 -9.65 21.62 20.23
C ARG A 68 -9.07 22.09 18.90
N GLY A 69 -9.69 21.70 17.78
CA GLY A 69 -9.15 21.93 16.45
C GLY A 69 -8.90 23.41 16.12
N VAL A 70 -7.73 23.69 15.54
CA VAL A 70 -7.26 25.01 15.15
C VAL A 70 -6.96 25.06 13.66
N GLY A 71 -7.34 26.14 12.99
CA GLY A 71 -7.00 26.39 11.60
C GLY A 71 -5.49 26.47 11.39
N ARG A 72 -5.05 26.21 10.18
CA ARG A 72 -3.64 26.30 9.78
C ARG A 72 -3.39 27.58 8.99
N VAL A 73 -2.21 28.12 9.11
CA VAL A 73 -1.75 29.22 8.27
C VAL A 73 -1.58 28.69 6.85
N ASN A 74 -2.25 29.32 5.91
CA ASN A 74 -2.23 28.87 4.52
C ASN A 74 -0.80 28.81 3.96
N GLY A 75 -0.47 27.72 3.30
CA GLY A 75 0.84 27.47 2.71
C GLY A 75 1.98 27.26 3.72
N SER A 76 1.69 27.07 5.01
CA SER A 76 2.70 26.83 6.04
C SER A 76 3.16 25.38 6.13
N ALA A 77 2.35 24.43 5.66
CA ALA A 77 2.72 23.01 5.68
C ALA A 77 3.95 22.74 4.80
N ARG A 78 4.90 22.02 5.34
CA ARG A 78 6.12 21.54 4.65
C ARG A 78 6.34 20.08 4.98
N ALA A 79 6.56 19.29 3.95
CA ALA A 79 6.87 17.86 4.09
C ALA A 79 8.08 17.50 3.24
N THR A 80 8.99 16.74 3.82
CA THR A 80 10.06 16.03 3.13
C THR A 80 10.21 14.65 3.79
N PRO A 81 10.81 13.65 3.14
CA PRO A 81 11.07 12.40 3.81
C PRO A 81 11.76 12.61 5.15
N GLY A 82 11.18 12.07 6.23
CA GLY A 82 11.68 12.22 7.60
C GLY A 82 11.34 13.54 8.33
N TYR A 83 10.54 14.44 7.72
CA TYR A 83 10.20 15.71 8.35
C TYR A 83 8.85 16.25 7.90
N PHE A 84 8.08 16.78 8.85
CA PHE A 84 6.89 17.59 8.59
C PHE A 84 6.85 18.81 9.50
N SER A 85 6.34 19.93 9.00
CA SER A 85 6.03 21.10 9.82
C SER A 85 4.77 21.81 9.35
N ILE A 86 4.10 22.48 10.30
CA ILE A 86 2.88 23.28 10.05
C ILE A 86 2.79 24.42 11.06
N GLU A 87 2.26 25.56 10.63
CA GLU A 87 1.92 26.67 11.52
C GLU A 87 0.40 26.73 11.72
N LEU A 88 -0.01 26.87 12.98
CA LEU A 88 -1.39 26.98 13.37
C LEU A 88 -1.78 28.45 13.59
N GLU A 89 -3.06 28.79 13.34
CA GLU A 89 -3.57 30.14 13.52
C GLU A 89 -3.48 30.67 14.96
N ASN A 90 -3.28 29.78 15.94
CA ASN A 90 -3.02 30.15 17.33
C ASN A 90 -1.55 30.46 17.62
N SER A 91 -0.72 30.66 16.58
CA SER A 91 0.71 30.96 16.66
C SER A 91 1.56 29.81 17.24
N VAL A 92 1.16 28.60 17.07
CA VAL A 92 1.99 27.42 17.32
C VAL A 92 2.58 26.95 15.99
N ARG A 93 3.89 26.77 15.94
CA ARG A 93 4.55 26.01 14.89
C ARG A 93 4.90 24.65 15.44
N ALA A 94 4.37 23.61 14.81
CA ALA A 94 4.66 22.23 15.09
C ALA A 94 5.62 21.67 14.05
N GLU A 95 6.71 21.06 14.49
CA GLU A 95 7.68 20.34 13.69
C GLU A 95 7.79 18.90 14.21
N MET A 96 7.93 17.94 13.32
CA MET A 96 8.04 16.53 13.70
C MET A 96 9.02 15.77 12.80
N THR A 97 9.71 14.83 13.41
CA THR A 97 10.60 13.86 12.77
C THR A 97 10.47 12.52 13.46
N THR A 98 10.85 11.42 12.82
CA THR A 98 10.66 10.08 13.35
C THR A 98 11.92 9.23 13.25
N THR A 99 11.96 8.22 14.10
CA THR A 99 12.82 7.04 14.02
C THR A 99 11.95 5.80 13.72
N GLU A 100 12.42 4.59 13.96
CA GLU A 100 11.64 3.40 13.66
C GLU A 100 10.39 3.25 14.55
N ARG A 101 10.54 3.50 15.88
CA ARG A 101 9.50 3.31 16.90
C ARG A 101 9.22 4.54 17.74
N ALA A 102 9.85 5.68 17.41
CA ALA A 102 9.66 6.90 18.14
C ALA A 102 9.51 8.12 17.22
N ALA A 103 8.89 9.17 17.76
CA ALA A 103 8.79 10.47 17.12
C ALA A 103 9.35 11.58 18.04
N LEU A 104 9.88 12.63 17.44
CA LEU A 104 10.33 13.82 18.14
C LEU A 104 9.61 15.05 17.59
N TYR A 105 9.01 15.80 18.49
CA TYR A 105 8.24 17.01 18.18
C TYR A 105 8.94 18.23 18.75
N ARG A 106 8.88 19.33 18.02
CA ARG A 106 9.27 20.65 18.49
C ARG A 106 8.13 21.63 18.28
N PHE A 107 7.56 22.13 19.38
CA PHE A 107 6.52 23.15 19.37
C PHE A 107 7.14 24.50 19.72
N SER A 108 7.18 25.40 18.76
CA SER A 108 7.70 26.74 18.91
C SER A 108 6.59 27.80 18.79
N PHE A 109 6.87 28.97 19.30
CA PHE A 109 5.91 30.07 19.38
C PHE A 109 6.53 31.31 18.73
N PRO A 110 6.41 31.47 17.39
CA PRO A 110 7.12 32.49 16.61
C PRO A 110 6.99 33.91 17.15
N ASP A 111 5.81 34.25 17.67
CA ASP A 111 5.52 35.58 18.25
C ASP A 111 6.04 35.71 19.72
N GLY A 112 6.91 34.82 20.17
CA GLY A 112 7.39 34.77 21.55
C GLY A 112 6.29 34.54 22.59
N GLY A 113 5.14 34.02 22.16
CA GLY A 113 3.97 33.92 23.00
C GLY A 113 3.36 35.32 23.36
N ILE A 114 4.09 36.38 23.09
CA ILE A 114 3.83 37.77 23.48
C ILE A 114 3.08 38.53 22.39
N GLY A 115 3.04 38.05 21.17
CA GLY A 115 2.04 38.50 20.17
C GLY A 115 0.64 38.43 20.76
N GLY A 116 0.60 37.71 21.79
CA GLY A 116 -0.38 37.53 22.79
C GLY A 116 -0.86 38.71 23.63
N SER A 117 -0.31 39.85 23.57
CA SER A 117 -0.94 41.02 24.21
C SER A 117 -2.37 41.29 23.73
N LYS A 118 -2.82 40.52 22.74
CA LYS A 118 -4.17 40.56 22.20
C LYS A 118 -4.83 39.20 22.06
N ARG A 119 -4.31 38.14 22.69
CA ARG A 119 -5.01 36.84 22.66
C ARG A 119 -6.24 36.88 23.55
N TRP A 120 -7.37 36.70 22.91
CA TRP A 120 -8.65 36.69 23.55
C TRP A 120 -9.41 35.45 23.13
N SER A 121 -10.07 34.82 24.07
CA SER A 121 -11.10 33.84 23.82
C SER A 121 -12.47 34.45 24.10
N ILE A 122 -13.48 33.99 23.42
CA ILE A 122 -14.88 34.29 23.70
C ILE A 122 -15.44 33.10 24.44
N THR A 123 -15.87 33.31 25.67
CA THR A 123 -16.53 32.28 26.46
C THR A 123 -17.92 31.98 25.91
N PRO A 124 -18.54 30.84 26.23
CA PRO A 124 -19.90 30.47 25.78
C PRO A 124 -20.96 31.55 26.13
N ASP A 125 -20.75 32.32 27.19
CA ASP A 125 -21.60 33.46 27.57
C ASP A 125 -21.25 34.78 26.84
N GLY A 126 -20.39 34.72 25.82
CA GLY A 126 -20.05 35.88 24.97
C GLY A 126 -19.03 36.83 25.56
N LYS A 127 -18.41 36.53 26.68
CA LYS A 127 -17.38 37.37 27.30
C LYS A 127 -16.02 37.17 26.66
N ARG A 128 -15.28 38.26 26.48
CA ARG A 128 -13.92 38.28 26.01
C ARG A 128 -12.95 38.07 27.19
N VAL A 129 -12.21 36.99 27.21
CA VAL A 129 -11.26 36.62 28.27
C VAL A 129 -9.86 36.52 27.66
N ALA A 130 -8.86 37.07 28.36
CA ALA A 130 -7.46 37.00 27.94
C ALA A 130 -6.97 35.54 28.03
N VAL A 131 -6.11 35.15 27.05
CA VAL A 131 -5.40 33.88 27.03
C VAL A 131 -3.94 34.20 27.25
N PRO A 132 -3.42 34.14 28.50
CA PRO A 132 -2.02 34.42 28.76
C PRO A 132 -1.17 33.27 28.21
N PHE A 133 0.08 33.58 27.85
CA PHE A 133 1.02 32.61 27.34
C PHE A 133 1.48 31.71 28.46
N SER A 134 1.04 30.45 28.43
CA SER A 134 1.40 29.37 29.34
C SER A 134 1.07 28.06 28.65
N PRO A 135 2.03 27.48 27.89
CA PRO A 135 1.76 26.30 27.05
C PRO A 135 1.26 25.12 27.87
N LEU A 136 0.20 24.50 27.39
CA LEU A 136 -0.36 23.25 27.93
C LEU A 136 -0.30 22.19 26.83
N ILE A 137 0.51 21.14 27.04
CA ILE A 137 0.56 19.97 26.17
C ILE A 137 -0.27 18.85 26.78
N LEU A 138 -0.97 18.11 25.92
CA LEU A 138 -1.74 16.93 26.32
C LEU A 138 -1.39 15.72 25.43
N LEU A 139 -1.50 14.55 26.01
CA LEU A 139 -1.48 13.26 25.34
C LEU A 139 -2.89 12.65 25.44
N ASP A 140 -3.52 12.41 24.29
CA ASP A 140 -4.87 11.89 24.22
C ASP A 140 -4.81 10.38 23.88
N VAL A 141 -5.44 9.54 24.71
CA VAL A 141 -5.51 8.09 24.50
C VAL A 141 -6.71 7.78 23.59
N VAL A 142 -6.64 8.20 22.37
CA VAL A 142 -7.66 8.02 21.34
C VAL A 142 -6.99 7.64 20.02
N ASP A 143 -7.73 7.15 19.07
CA ASP A 143 -7.33 6.97 17.68
C ASP A 143 -8.12 7.90 16.76
N LEU A 144 -7.68 8.01 15.52
CA LEU A 144 -8.30 8.85 14.50
C LEU A 144 -9.78 8.46 14.26
N GLY A 145 -10.08 7.16 14.27
CA GLY A 145 -11.43 6.60 14.11
C GLY A 145 -12.32 6.67 15.36
N ASN A 146 -11.79 7.17 16.48
CA ASN A 146 -12.49 7.17 17.78
C ASN A 146 -13.02 5.77 18.19
N SER A 147 -12.24 4.74 17.90
CA SER A 147 -12.64 3.33 18.04
C SER A 147 -12.30 2.72 19.41
N ARG A 148 -11.64 3.47 20.30
CA ARG A 148 -11.16 2.96 21.58
C ARG A 148 -12.28 2.30 22.39
N THR A 149 -12.02 1.09 22.86
CA THR A 149 -12.92 0.29 23.70
C THR A 149 -12.46 0.16 25.15
N GLY A 150 -11.25 0.59 25.48
CA GLY A 150 -10.67 0.54 26.83
C GLY A 150 -9.27 1.15 26.85
N GLY A 151 -8.69 1.32 28.02
CA GLY A 151 -7.32 1.81 28.20
C GLY A 151 -7.11 2.55 29.50
N GLY A 152 -5.92 3.13 29.66
CA GLY A 152 -5.55 3.92 30.83
C GLY A 152 -4.51 5.00 30.47
N THR A 153 -4.26 5.91 31.39
CA THR A 153 -3.22 6.95 31.29
C THR A 153 -2.67 7.33 32.63
N GLN A 154 -1.41 7.76 32.67
CA GLN A 154 -0.79 8.29 33.86
C GLN A 154 0.22 9.39 33.51
N VAL A 155 0.34 10.40 34.36
CA VAL A 155 1.35 11.46 34.24
C VAL A 155 2.28 11.47 35.45
N TYR A 156 3.57 11.56 35.18
CA TYR A 156 4.65 11.69 36.16
C TYR A 156 5.33 13.02 35.94
N ALA A 157 5.26 13.89 36.94
CA ALA A 157 5.92 15.17 36.94
C ALA A 157 6.12 15.69 38.35
N ASP A 158 7.08 16.62 38.51
CA ASP A 158 7.26 17.40 39.71
C ASP A 158 7.06 18.88 39.37
N GLU A 159 6.27 19.58 40.19
CA GLU A 159 6.14 21.02 40.05
C GLU A 159 7.47 21.72 40.14
N GLY A 160 7.71 22.65 39.22
CA GLY A 160 8.98 23.36 39.20
C GLY A 160 10.12 22.64 38.47
N SER A 161 9.97 21.34 38.14
CA SER A 161 10.88 20.65 37.23
C SER A 161 10.67 21.14 35.78
N SER A 162 11.54 20.73 34.85
CA SER A 162 11.45 21.08 33.43
C SER A 162 11.15 19.88 32.54
N ALA A 163 10.81 18.73 33.14
CA ALA A 163 10.54 17.49 32.42
C ALA A 163 9.36 16.74 33.06
N ALA A 164 8.51 16.17 32.23
CA ALA A 164 7.44 15.27 32.65
C ALA A 164 7.34 14.07 31.70
N ARG A 165 6.74 12.99 32.19
CA ARG A 165 6.41 11.79 31.41
C ARG A 165 4.90 11.54 31.45
N MET A 166 4.30 11.34 30.30
CA MET A 166 2.93 10.91 30.13
C MET A 166 2.93 9.52 29.47
N VAL A 167 2.20 8.59 30.06
CA VAL A 167 2.07 7.23 29.51
C VAL A 167 0.61 6.86 29.37
N GLY A 168 0.36 5.93 28.48
CA GLY A 168 -1.00 5.43 28.27
C GLY A 168 -1.05 4.17 27.42
N ASP A 169 -2.23 3.57 27.43
CA ASP A 169 -2.56 2.46 26.54
C ASP A 169 -4.01 2.52 26.09
N GLY A 170 -4.30 1.90 24.99
CA GLY A 170 -5.66 1.79 24.48
C GLY A 170 -5.90 0.49 23.73
N LYS A 171 -7.14 0.00 23.79
CA LYS A 171 -7.65 -1.08 22.97
C LYS A 171 -8.53 -0.49 21.88
N PHE A 172 -8.20 -0.75 20.62
CA PHE A 172 -8.78 -0.12 19.44
C PHE A 172 -9.33 -1.16 18.45
N LEU A 173 -10.17 -0.72 17.52
CA LEU A 173 -10.62 -1.52 16.39
C LEU A 173 -9.70 -1.27 15.17
N PRO A 174 -9.49 -2.25 14.29
CA PRO A 174 -8.76 -2.05 13.04
C PRO A 174 -9.58 -1.18 12.08
N SER A 175 -8.90 -0.52 11.17
CA SER A 175 -9.55 0.33 10.16
C SER A 175 -10.37 -0.46 9.14
N PHE A 176 -9.92 -1.67 8.81
CA PHE A 176 -10.55 -2.54 7.82
C PHE A 176 -10.39 -4.01 8.22
N GLY A 177 -11.47 -4.67 8.64
CA GLY A 177 -11.44 -6.08 9.04
C GLY A 177 -12.08 -6.35 10.38
N THR A 178 -11.64 -7.43 11.02
CA THR A 178 -12.22 -7.98 12.26
C THR A 178 -11.20 -7.99 13.39
N GLY A 179 -11.71 -7.95 14.65
CA GLY A 179 -10.82 -8.05 15.81
C GLY A 179 -10.57 -6.73 16.49
N ASN A 180 -9.47 -6.65 17.19
CA ASN A 180 -9.00 -5.46 17.90
C ASN A 180 -7.49 -5.59 18.17
N TYR A 181 -6.85 -4.45 18.43
CA TYR A 181 -5.44 -4.40 18.85
C TYR A 181 -5.27 -3.54 20.09
N ARG A 182 -4.19 -3.74 20.82
CA ARG A 182 -3.78 -2.88 21.91
C ARG A 182 -2.48 -2.18 21.57
N ALA A 183 -2.40 -0.90 21.84
CA ALA A 183 -1.21 -0.11 21.65
C ALA A 183 -0.88 0.68 22.91
N TYR A 184 0.40 1.03 23.06
CA TYR A 184 0.97 1.67 24.23
C TYR A 184 1.81 2.87 23.82
N VAL A 185 1.85 3.89 24.68
CA VAL A 185 2.56 5.13 24.41
C VAL A 185 3.32 5.61 25.62
N CYS A 186 4.49 6.19 25.38
CA CYS A 186 5.30 6.91 26.37
C CYS A 186 5.78 8.24 25.78
N ALA A 187 5.34 9.35 26.35
CA ALA A 187 5.70 10.69 25.91
C ALA A 187 6.47 11.45 26.97
N ASP A 188 7.72 11.77 26.72
CA ASP A 188 8.55 12.65 27.53
C ASP A 188 8.47 14.07 26.99
N VAL A 189 8.13 15.04 27.84
CA VAL A 189 7.98 16.44 27.45
C VAL A 189 8.95 17.35 28.24
N ARG A 190 9.56 18.34 27.56
CA ARG A 190 10.54 19.27 28.13
C ARG A 190 10.44 20.64 27.48
N GLY A 191 10.99 21.67 28.16
CA GLY A 191 11.22 22.97 27.51
C GLY A 191 11.01 24.18 28.38
N ALA A 192 10.26 24.08 29.47
CA ALA A 192 10.06 25.13 30.44
C ALA A 192 9.73 24.56 31.82
N LYS A 193 9.61 25.41 32.83
CA LYS A 193 9.25 24.97 34.18
C LYS A 193 7.80 24.55 34.23
N ILE A 194 7.54 23.38 34.81
CA ILE A 194 6.19 22.84 34.99
C ILE A 194 5.47 23.59 36.09
N ARG A 195 4.25 24.02 35.77
CA ARG A 195 3.36 24.72 36.71
C ARG A 195 2.33 23.77 37.32
N ARG A 196 1.70 22.97 36.45
CA ARG A 196 0.60 22.07 36.82
C ARG A 196 0.59 20.87 35.87
N TYR A 197 -0.02 19.79 36.30
CA TYR A 197 -0.22 18.60 35.50
C TYR A 197 -1.35 17.75 36.05
N GLY A 198 -1.97 16.94 35.20
CA GLY A 198 -3.11 16.12 35.61
C GLY A 198 -3.66 15.26 34.47
N THR A 199 -4.90 14.90 34.62
CA THR A 199 -5.63 14.04 33.66
C THR A 199 -6.89 14.75 33.16
N PHE A 200 -7.46 14.23 32.06
CA PHE A 200 -8.73 14.71 31.54
C PHE A 200 -9.57 13.55 31.00
N GLN A 201 -10.88 13.74 30.99
CA GLN A 201 -11.83 12.81 30.36
C GLN A 201 -12.99 13.61 29.76
N GLY A 202 -13.13 13.52 28.42
CA GLY A 202 -14.02 14.41 27.69
C GLY A 202 -13.62 15.88 27.91
N PRO A 203 -14.59 16.78 28.21
CA PRO A 203 -14.28 18.18 28.48
C PRO A 203 -13.70 18.43 29.88
N ASP A 204 -13.83 17.48 30.80
CA ASP A 204 -13.45 17.66 32.19
C ASP A 204 -11.95 17.38 32.39
N SER A 205 -11.29 18.29 33.08
CA SER A 205 -9.87 18.17 33.42
C SER A 205 -9.63 18.44 34.90
N ALA A 206 -8.71 17.68 35.48
CA ALA A 206 -8.36 17.78 36.89
C ALA A 206 -6.86 17.64 37.12
N GLU A 207 -6.36 18.24 38.21
CA GLU A 207 -5.00 17.99 38.69
C GLU A 207 -4.89 16.65 39.43
N GLU A 208 -5.96 16.16 40.03
CA GLU A 208 -6.04 14.86 40.69
C GLU A 208 -7.28 14.07 40.23
N PRO A 209 -7.16 12.73 40.07
CA PRO A 209 -5.95 11.91 40.21
C PRO A 209 -4.98 12.10 39.04
N LYS A 210 -3.69 11.74 39.23
CA LYS A 210 -2.64 11.79 38.21
C LYS A 210 -2.73 10.58 37.25
N PHE A 211 -3.74 9.76 37.37
CA PHE A 211 -3.97 8.55 36.55
C PHE A 211 -5.45 8.28 36.33
N ILE A 212 -5.72 7.58 35.25
CA ILE A 212 -7.04 6.99 34.94
C ILE A 212 -6.76 5.52 34.61
N ASP A 213 -7.16 4.59 35.50
CA ASP A 213 -6.91 3.15 35.31
C ASP A 213 -7.84 2.50 34.27
N SER A 214 -9.03 3.06 34.09
CA SER A 214 -10.04 2.48 33.22
C SER A 214 -10.77 3.59 32.46
N ILE A 215 -10.37 3.73 31.19
CA ILE A 215 -11.08 4.57 30.24
C ILE A 215 -12.04 3.66 29.47
N TYR A 216 -13.33 3.79 29.73
CA TYR A 216 -14.37 3.07 29.01
C TYR A 216 -14.61 3.75 27.65
N SER A 217 -15.35 3.12 26.77
CA SER A 217 -15.55 3.47 25.37
C SER A 217 -15.67 4.96 25.03
N GLY A 218 -15.10 5.33 23.88
CA GLY A 218 -15.37 6.58 23.13
C GLY A 218 -14.87 7.88 23.77
N GLY A 219 -14.54 8.85 22.91
CA GLY A 219 -14.15 10.19 23.29
C GLY A 219 -12.71 10.35 23.79
N SER A 220 -12.25 11.58 23.84
CA SER A 220 -10.92 11.96 24.31
C SER A 220 -10.76 11.72 25.81
N ALA A 221 -9.65 11.13 26.19
CA ALA A 221 -9.22 11.01 27.58
C ALA A 221 -7.70 10.83 27.64
N GLY A 222 -7.05 11.42 28.62
CA GLY A 222 -5.58 11.38 28.65
C GLY A 222 -4.98 12.15 29.79
N SER A 223 -3.75 12.59 29.60
CA SER A 223 -2.98 13.35 30.56
C SER A 223 -2.47 14.66 29.95
N TRP A 224 -2.15 15.62 30.81
CA TRP A 224 -1.70 16.95 30.38
C TRP A 224 -0.65 17.53 31.31
N VAL A 225 0.19 18.45 30.79
CA VAL A 225 1.20 19.21 31.51
C VAL A 225 1.15 20.67 31.05
N GLN A 226 1.08 21.61 32.01
CA GLN A 226 1.15 23.06 31.75
C GLN A 226 2.49 23.63 32.20
N PHE A 227 3.08 24.46 31.36
CA PHE A 227 4.39 25.07 31.56
C PHE A 227 4.30 26.58 31.81
N ASP A 228 5.29 27.09 32.54
CA ASP A 228 5.61 28.51 32.46
C ASP A 228 5.99 28.90 31.02
N PRO A 229 5.86 30.19 30.65
CA PRO A 229 6.33 30.65 29.33
C PRO A 229 7.79 30.22 29.11
N PRO A 230 8.10 29.52 28.00
CA PRO A 230 9.48 29.27 27.62
C PRO A 230 10.27 30.60 27.47
N THR A 231 11.55 30.58 27.68
CA THR A 231 12.43 31.73 27.37
C THR A 231 12.26 32.15 25.91
N ALA A 232 12.51 33.43 25.60
CA ALA A 232 12.36 33.94 24.24
C ALA A 232 13.13 33.05 23.23
N GLY A 233 12.41 32.57 22.21
CA GLY A 233 12.91 31.61 21.24
C GLY A 233 12.96 30.15 21.73
N GLY A 234 12.52 29.86 22.94
CA GLY A 234 12.41 28.50 23.47
C GLY A 234 11.21 27.74 22.92
N ALA A 235 11.27 26.44 22.95
CA ALA A 235 10.26 25.51 22.48
C ALA A 235 9.89 24.48 23.56
N ILE A 236 8.69 23.92 23.45
CA ILE A 236 8.33 22.68 24.13
C ILE A 236 8.67 21.51 23.18
N VAL A 237 9.47 20.57 23.66
CA VAL A 237 9.88 19.40 22.88
C VAL A 237 9.26 18.16 23.50
N ALA A 238 8.72 17.27 22.66
CA ALA A 238 8.15 16.01 23.09
C ALA A 238 8.80 14.86 22.33
N ARG A 239 9.28 13.86 23.06
CA ARG A 239 9.74 12.58 22.53
C ARG A 239 8.68 11.55 22.83
N VAL A 240 8.19 10.84 21.81
CA VAL A 240 7.11 9.87 21.93
C VAL A 240 7.56 8.52 21.41
N GLY A 241 7.54 7.50 22.25
CA GLY A 241 7.70 6.11 21.84
C GLY A 241 6.36 5.39 21.84
N VAL A 242 6.21 4.44 20.93
CA VAL A 242 5.03 3.57 20.84
C VAL A 242 5.45 2.11 20.83
N SER A 243 4.53 1.25 21.26
CA SER A 243 4.71 -0.21 21.26
C SER A 243 3.36 -0.91 21.17
N PHE A 244 3.37 -2.15 20.68
CA PHE A 244 2.23 -3.05 20.78
C PHE A 244 2.41 -4.07 21.93
N MET A 245 3.52 -4.04 22.66
CA MET A 245 3.86 -4.97 23.72
C MET A 245 3.53 -4.45 25.11
N SER A 246 4.01 -3.25 25.46
CA SER A 246 3.80 -2.66 26.79
C SER A 246 4.17 -1.16 26.83
N VAL A 247 3.73 -0.48 27.91
CA VAL A 247 4.19 0.89 28.22
C VAL A 247 5.71 0.94 28.41
N ASP A 248 6.28 -0.06 29.14
CA ASP A 248 7.73 -0.11 29.38
C ASP A 248 8.51 -0.24 28.07
N GLN A 249 8.01 -1.06 27.13
CA GLN A 249 8.62 -1.17 25.80
C GLN A 249 8.50 0.14 25.01
N ALA A 250 7.36 0.83 25.09
CA ALA A 250 7.19 2.13 24.44
C ALA A 250 8.19 3.17 24.97
N CYS A 251 8.41 3.21 26.29
CA CYS A 251 9.42 4.05 26.91
C CYS A 251 10.85 3.66 26.48
N ALA A 252 11.15 2.36 26.50
CA ALA A 252 12.45 1.84 26.07
C ALA A 252 12.75 2.19 24.60
N ASN A 253 11.77 2.06 23.69
CA ASN A 253 11.87 2.46 22.30
C ASN A 253 12.24 3.95 22.17
N ALA A 254 11.51 4.83 22.89
CA ALA A 254 11.79 6.26 22.89
C ALA A 254 13.20 6.59 23.39
N GLU A 255 13.63 5.97 24.49
CA GLU A 255 14.93 6.21 25.13
C GLU A 255 16.09 5.70 24.30
N ALA A 256 15.94 4.53 23.69
CA ALA A 256 16.98 3.92 22.88
C ALA A 256 17.18 4.65 21.53
N GLU A 257 16.07 4.99 20.85
CA GLU A 257 16.14 5.56 19.51
C GLU A 257 16.35 7.08 19.51
N ILE A 258 15.86 7.78 20.54
CA ILE A 258 16.03 9.25 20.72
C ILE A 258 16.60 9.51 22.13
N PRO A 259 17.85 9.15 22.43
CA PRO A 259 18.42 9.29 23.77
C PRO A 259 18.54 10.75 24.21
N THR A 260 18.61 11.68 23.29
CA THR A 260 18.62 13.12 23.52
C THR A 260 17.44 13.81 22.86
N PHE A 261 17.15 15.06 23.25
CA PHE A 261 16.11 15.86 22.64
C PHE A 261 16.67 16.74 21.50
N ASP A 262 17.72 16.29 20.82
CA ASP A 262 18.31 16.99 19.67
C ASP A 262 17.43 16.79 18.42
N PHE A 263 16.49 17.71 18.22
CA PHE A 263 15.58 17.67 17.09
C PHE A 263 16.31 17.71 15.75
N ASP A 264 17.28 18.61 15.61
CA ASP A 264 17.97 18.82 14.35
C ASP A 264 18.90 17.65 14.00
N GLY A 265 19.49 17.00 15.02
CA GLY A 265 20.28 15.78 14.85
C GLY A 265 19.39 14.60 14.42
N THR A 266 18.26 14.39 15.09
CA THR A 266 17.29 13.32 14.75
C THR A 266 16.72 13.53 13.34
N PHE A 267 16.36 14.77 13.00
CA PHE A 267 15.87 15.11 11.67
C PHE A 267 16.92 14.81 10.57
N ARG A 268 18.18 15.22 10.77
CA ARG A 268 19.25 14.89 9.81
C ARG A 268 19.42 13.38 9.64
N ALA A 269 19.43 12.63 10.73
CA ALA A 269 19.53 11.16 10.68
C ALA A 269 18.37 10.53 9.89
N ALA A 270 17.14 11.00 10.10
CA ALA A 270 15.98 10.55 9.34
C ALA A 270 16.10 10.86 7.83
N GLN A 271 16.57 12.09 7.49
CA GLN A 271 16.81 12.44 6.09
C GLN A 271 17.90 11.59 5.45
N ASP A 272 19.00 11.32 6.17
CA ASP A 272 20.10 10.52 5.65
C ASP A 272 19.67 9.07 5.42
N SER A 273 18.87 8.50 6.32
CA SER A 273 18.26 7.17 6.15
C SER A 273 17.38 7.10 4.89
N TRP A 274 16.55 8.12 4.64
CA TRP A 274 15.75 8.18 3.42
C TRP A 274 16.59 8.39 2.16
N ARG A 275 17.63 9.21 2.22
CA ARG A 275 18.56 9.37 1.09
C ARG A 275 19.25 8.07 0.75
N GLU A 276 19.72 7.32 1.74
CA GLU A 276 20.32 6.00 1.54
C GLU A 276 19.34 5.05 0.88
N LYS A 277 18.09 4.97 1.40
CA LYS A 277 17.03 4.10 0.89
C LYS A 277 16.67 4.42 -0.57
N LEU A 278 16.54 5.70 -0.91
CA LEU A 278 16.18 6.15 -2.25
C LEU A 278 17.37 6.14 -3.23
N SER A 279 18.61 6.16 -2.74
CA SER A 279 19.83 6.21 -3.58
C SER A 279 20.09 4.94 -4.39
N VAL A 280 19.31 3.89 -4.18
CA VAL A 280 19.35 2.68 -5.02
C VAL A 280 18.91 2.99 -6.46
N VAL A 281 18.19 4.08 -6.67
CA VAL A 281 17.79 4.59 -7.99
C VAL A 281 18.44 5.97 -8.22
N GLU A 282 19.08 6.12 -9.37
CA GLU A 282 19.63 7.39 -9.86
C GLU A 282 19.02 7.72 -11.21
N VAL A 283 18.73 8.99 -11.46
CA VAL A 283 18.16 9.44 -12.74
C VAL A 283 18.96 10.62 -13.32
N ASP A 284 19.16 10.61 -14.63
CA ASP A 284 19.56 11.82 -15.37
C ASP A 284 18.29 12.58 -15.79
N ALA A 285 17.92 13.54 -14.96
CA ALA A 285 16.74 14.38 -15.14
C ALA A 285 17.01 15.65 -15.96
N THR A 286 18.11 15.71 -16.73
CA THR A 286 18.45 16.89 -17.52
C THR A 286 17.33 17.25 -18.50
N GLY A 287 16.72 18.42 -18.30
CA GLY A 287 15.61 18.92 -19.10
C GLY A 287 14.22 18.49 -18.63
N VAL A 288 14.12 17.59 -17.65
CA VAL A 288 12.84 17.16 -17.07
C VAL A 288 12.35 18.21 -16.06
N GLY A 289 11.08 18.60 -16.15
CA GLY A 289 10.45 19.55 -15.25
C GLY A 289 10.46 19.10 -13.79
N GLU A 290 10.50 20.06 -12.87
CA GLU A 290 10.55 19.81 -11.42
C GLU A 290 9.31 19.02 -10.94
N ASP A 291 8.12 19.33 -11.45
CA ASP A 291 6.89 18.61 -11.10
C ASP A 291 6.95 17.12 -11.43
N MET A 292 7.52 16.78 -12.60
CA MET A 292 7.69 15.37 -12.99
C MET A 292 8.70 14.65 -12.08
N GLN A 293 9.79 15.32 -11.71
CA GLN A 293 10.76 14.78 -10.77
C GLN A 293 10.14 14.58 -9.38
N THR A 294 9.38 15.56 -8.90
CA THR A 294 8.66 15.47 -7.62
C THR A 294 7.66 14.31 -7.63
N THR A 295 6.89 14.16 -8.71
CA THR A 295 5.94 13.05 -8.86
C THR A 295 6.64 11.69 -8.81
N PHE A 296 7.76 11.54 -9.51
CA PHE A 296 8.56 10.31 -9.49
C PHE A 296 9.06 9.96 -8.08
N TRP A 297 9.74 10.91 -7.43
CA TRP A 297 10.32 10.67 -6.11
C TRP A 297 9.25 10.47 -5.04
N SER A 298 8.10 11.16 -5.15
CA SER A 298 6.93 10.93 -4.29
C SER A 298 6.37 9.52 -4.47
N GLY A 299 6.23 9.05 -5.71
CA GLY A 299 5.79 7.68 -5.99
C GLY A 299 6.73 6.63 -5.41
N LEU A 300 8.04 6.80 -5.59
CA LEU A 300 9.06 5.89 -5.03
C LEU A 300 9.05 5.90 -3.49
N TYR A 301 8.94 7.08 -2.86
CA TYR A 301 8.80 7.23 -1.42
C TYR A 301 7.57 6.48 -0.89
N ARG A 302 6.39 6.69 -1.50
CA ARG A 302 5.13 6.07 -1.11
C ARG A 302 5.20 4.54 -1.16
N SER A 303 5.87 3.96 -2.15
CA SER A 303 6.03 2.51 -2.26
C SER A 303 6.86 1.88 -1.13
N LEU A 304 7.56 2.68 -0.33
CA LEU A 304 8.43 2.24 0.77
C LEU A 304 7.83 2.46 2.18
N ILE A 305 6.66 3.09 2.30
CA ILE A 305 6.08 3.41 3.60
C ILE A 305 5.12 2.36 4.16
N SER A 306 4.71 1.39 3.37
CA SER A 306 3.90 0.22 3.73
C SER A 306 4.32 -0.97 2.89
N PRO A 307 4.19 -2.22 3.35
CA PRO A 307 3.92 -2.66 4.73
C PRO A 307 4.95 -2.17 5.75
N GLN A 308 4.57 -2.19 7.03
CA GLN A 308 5.37 -1.64 8.11
C GLN A 308 6.13 -2.75 8.82
N ASN A 309 7.40 -2.51 9.13
CA ASN A 309 8.21 -3.41 9.93
C ASN A 309 7.85 -3.27 11.41
N TYR A 310 7.22 -4.30 11.98
CA TYR A 310 6.86 -4.45 13.39
C TYR A 310 7.67 -5.56 14.07
N THR A 311 8.82 -5.92 13.55
CA THR A 311 9.70 -6.94 14.14
C THR A 311 9.99 -6.63 15.60
N GLY A 312 9.74 -7.62 16.49
CA GLY A 312 9.87 -7.46 17.94
C GLY A 312 8.66 -6.80 18.62
N GLU A 313 7.63 -6.45 17.90
CA GLU A 313 6.41 -5.80 18.39
C GLU A 313 5.14 -6.63 18.15
N ASN A 314 5.27 -7.91 17.84
CA ASN A 314 4.12 -8.80 17.64
C ASN A 314 3.61 -9.36 18.98
N PRO A 315 2.41 -8.97 19.45
CA PRO A 315 1.86 -9.45 20.72
C PRO A 315 1.14 -10.79 20.61
N LEU A 316 0.98 -11.37 19.42
CA LEU A 316 0.13 -12.54 19.19
C LEU A 316 0.85 -13.86 19.35
N TRP A 317 2.14 -13.91 19.01
CA TRP A 317 3.00 -15.07 19.14
C TRP A 317 4.48 -14.70 19.22
N ASP A 318 5.27 -15.53 19.86
CA ASP A 318 6.73 -15.39 19.89
C ASP A 318 7.34 -15.98 18.61
N SER A 319 8.19 -15.20 17.94
CA SER A 319 8.91 -15.65 16.76
C SER A 319 10.24 -14.92 16.62
N SER A 320 11.24 -15.60 16.04
CA SER A 320 12.50 -14.98 15.62
C SER A 320 12.46 -14.51 14.16
N GLU A 321 11.34 -14.74 13.47
CA GLU A 321 11.14 -14.24 12.11
C GLU A 321 10.86 -12.74 12.12
N PRO A 322 11.19 -12.02 11.05
CA PRO A 322 10.72 -10.66 10.88
C PRO A 322 9.19 -10.63 10.88
N TYR A 323 8.60 -9.55 11.38
CA TYR A 323 7.18 -9.36 11.36
C TYR A 323 6.82 -8.05 10.66
N TYR A 324 6.06 -8.17 9.59
CA TYR A 324 5.47 -7.05 8.86
C TYR A 324 3.96 -7.07 9.00
N ASP A 325 3.37 -5.89 9.08
CA ASP A 325 1.92 -5.70 9.16
C ASP A 325 1.51 -4.52 8.30
N SER A 326 0.23 -4.23 8.26
CA SER A 326 -0.33 -3.19 7.40
C SER A 326 0.01 -3.42 5.93
N PHE A 327 -0.10 -4.70 5.49
CA PHE A 327 -0.12 -5.02 4.06
C PHE A 327 -1.30 -4.32 3.38
N TYR A 328 -2.22 -3.86 4.16
CA TYR A 328 -3.56 -3.45 3.84
C TYR A 328 -4.25 -4.54 3.03
N CYS A 329 -4.16 -4.50 1.66
CA CYS A 329 -4.60 -5.63 0.86
C CYS A 329 -3.54 -6.01 -0.17
N ILE A 330 -3.13 -7.27 -0.13
CA ILE A 330 -2.16 -7.83 -1.09
C ILE A 330 -2.81 -7.92 -2.49
N TRP A 331 -4.14 -7.98 -2.56
CA TRP A 331 -4.95 -7.79 -3.76
C TRP A 331 -4.48 -6.62 -4.65
N ASP A 332 -4.01 -5.53 -4.05
CA ASP A 332 -3.50 -4.35 -4.72
C ASP A 332 -1.99 -4.38 -4.83
N SER A 333 -1.29 -4.65 -3.73
CA SER A 333 0.17 -4.50 -3.65
C SER A 333 0.95 -5.51 -4.47
N PHE A 334 0.42 -6.71 -4.74
CA PHE A 334 1.10 -7.69 -5.56
C PHE A 334 1.29 -7.24 -7.01
N ARG A 335 0.42 -6.34 -7.52
CA ARG A 335 0.40 -5.94 -8.93
C ARG A 335 1.57 -5.05 -9.32
N ALA A 336 2.08 -4.26 -8.37
CA ALA A 336 3.13 -3.28 -8.65
C ALA A 336 4.15 -3.16 -7.51
N GLN A 337 3.71 -3.03 -6.26
CA GLN A 337 4.58 -2.69 -5.15
C GLN A 337 5.57 -3.81 -4.80
N HIS A 338 5.12 -5.03 -4.53
CA HIS A 338 6.01 -6.14 -4.22
C HIS A 338 7.01 -6.45 -5.34
N PRO A 339 6.62 -6.45 -6.64
CA PRO A 339 7.57 -6.54 -7.74
C PRO A 339 8.60 -5.40 -7.79
N LEU A 340 8.21 -4.17 -7.44
CA LEU A 340 9.15 -3.05 -7.33
C LEU A 340 10.13 -3.25 -6.18
N LEU A 341 9.64 -3.64 -4.99
CA LEU A 341 10.48 -3.90 -3.81
C LEU A 341 11.50 -5.02 -4.07
N THR A 342 11.15 -6.01 -4.88
CA THR A 342 12.09 -7.06 -5.34
C THR A 342 13.33 -6.46 -6.04
N ILE A 343 13.18 -5.29 -6.68
CA ILE A 343 14.25 -4.58 -7.40
C ILE A 343 14.97 -3.59 -6.48
N ILE A 344 14.23 -2.75 -5.74
CA ILE A 344 14.82 -1.61 -5.02
C ILE A 344 15.12 -1.90 -3.56
N ASP A 345 14.44 -2.87 -2.96
CA ASP A 345 14.61 -3.27 -1.56
C ASP A 345 14.43 -4.79 -1.34
N PRO A 346 15.27 -5.62 -1.97
CA PRO A 346 15.12 -7.07 -1.91
C PRO A 346 15.26 -7.65 -0.50
N ILE A 347 15.89 -6.91 0.42
CA ILE A 347 16.00 -7.33 1.83
C ILE A 347 14.63 -7.24 2.49
N ALA A 348 13.99 -6.08 2.45
CA ALA A 348 12.65 -5.91 3.01
C ALA A 348 11.63 -6.85 2.33
N GLN A 349 11.71 -7.03 1.01
CA GLN A 349 10.82 -7.97 0.31
C GLN A 349 11.03 -9.42 0.78
N THR A 350 12.26 -9.84 1.02
CA THR A 350 12.57 -11.17 1.59
C THR A 350 11.97 -11.30 3.00
N GLU A 351 12.13 -10.27 3.83
CA GLU A 351 11.57 -10.24 5.18
C GLU A 351 10.03 -10.25 5.17
N MET A 352 9.40 -9.55 4.24
CA MET A 352 7.94 -9.58 4.06
C MET A 352 7.44 -10.98 3.68
N VAL A 353 8.12 -11.69 2.77
CA VAL A 353 7.77 -13.07 2.44
C VAL A 353 7.93 -13.97 3.67
N ARG A 354 9.00 -13.83 4.43
CA ARG A 354 9.21 -14.58 5.69
C ARG A 354 8.11 -14.27 6.71
N ALA A 355 7.69 -13.00 6.81
CA ALA A 355 6.58 -12.60 7.68
C ALA A 355 5.25 -13.24 7.25
N LEU A 356 4.96 -13.31 5.95
CA LEU A 356 3.78 -14.01 5.42
C LEU A 356 3.79 -15.50 5.81
N LEU A 357 4.96 -16.15 5.71
CA LEU A 357 5.10 -17.56 6.11
C LEU A 357 4.99 -17.75 7.62
N ASP A 358 5.47 -16.80 8.42
CA ASP A 358 5.32 -16.84 9.87
C ASP A 358 3.86 -16.63 10.30
N ILE A 359 3.13 -15.75 9.62
CA ILE A 359 1.68 -15.62 9.77
C ILE A 359 0.99 -16.95 9.45
N TYR A 360 1.33 -17.60 8.32
CA TYR A 360 0.78 -18.91 7.97
C TYR A 360 1.02 -19.96 9.05
N ARG A 361 2.25 -20.08 9.58
CA ARG A 361 2.60 -21.05 10.64
C ARG A 361 1.77 -20.87 11.91
N ASN A 362 1.43 -19.61 12.26
CA ASN A 362 0.76 -19.28 13.52
C ASN A 362 -0.76 -19.09 13.38
N VAL A 363 -1.24 -18.78 12.19
CA VAL A 363 -2.66 -18.50 11.92
C VAL A 363 -3.31 -19.57 11.04
N GLY A 364 -2.51 -20.34 10.29
CA GLY A 364 -2.97 -21.45 9.45
C GLY A 364 -3.35 -21.06 8.02
N LYS A 365 -3.34 -19.76 7.67
CA LYS A 365 -3.61 -19.25 6.34
C LYS A 365 -2.73 -18.04 6.03
N LEU A 366 -2.45 -17.83 4.74
CA LEU A 366 -1.84 -16.59 4.28
C LEU A 366 -2.88 -15.45 4.33
N PRO A 367 -2.47 -14.23 4.69
CA PRO A 367 -3.37 -13.09 4.66
C PRO A 367 -3.54 -12.54 3.25
N ASP A 368 -4.72 -12.00 2.93
CA ASP A 368 -4.89 -11.08 1.81
C ASP A 368 -4.84 -9.62 2.31
N CYS A 369 -5.78 -9.23 3.17
CA CYS A 369 -5.74 -7.94 3.86
C CYS A 369 -5.37 -8.16 5.34
N ARG A 370 -4.38 -7.41 5.82
CA ARG A 370 -3.95 -7.46 7.22
C ARG A 370 -3.48 -6.09 7.67
N MET A 371 -4.04 -5.61 8.76
CA MET A 371 -3.66 -4.38 9.43
C MET A 371 -3.91 -4.48 10.93
N SER A 372 -3.04 -3.83 11.72
CA SER A 372 -3.16 -3.78 13.18
C SER A 372 -3.30 -5.17 13.81
N PHE A 373 -2.51 -6.13 13.33
CA PHE A 373 -2.54 -7.55 13.73
C PHE A 373 -3.86 -8.28 13.46
N SER A 374 -4.78 -7.63 12.77
CA SER A 374 -6.12 -8.14 12.50
C SER A 374 -6.27 -8.63 11.08
N LYS A 375 -7.14 -9.64 10.88
CA LYS A 375 -7.51 -10.11 9.55
C LYS A 375 -8.43 -9.08 8.90
N GLY A 376 -8.00 -8.54 7.76
CA GLY A 376 -8.83 -7.68 6.92
C GLY A 376 -9.81 -8.47 6.07
N PHE A 377 -10.75 -7.80 5.43
CA PHE A 377 -11.73 -8.45 4.57
C PHE A 377 -11.09 -8.86 3.24
N SER A 378 -11.22 -10.13 2.85
CA SER A 378 -10.77 -10.62 1.54
C SER A 378 -11.51 -9.91 0.42
N GLN A 379 -10.79 -9.43 -0.57
CA GLN A 379 -11.35 -8.69 -1.69
C GLN A 379 -11.68 -9.58 -2.87
N GLY A 380 -10.74 -10.25 -3.49
CA GLY A 380 -11.00 -11.04 -4.67
C GLY A 380 -10.08 -12.21 -4.92
N GLY A 381 -9.09 -12.45 -4.08
CA GLY A 381 -8.11 -13.53 -4.26
C GLY A 381 -7.40 -13.89 -2.97
N SER A 382 -6.42 -14.80 -3.08
CA SER A 382 -5.42 -15.14 -2.07
C SER A 382 -4.06 -14.72 -2.62
N ASN A 383 -3.89 -13.42 -2.83
CA ASN A 383 -2.82 -12.87 -3.68
C ASN A 383 -1.42 -12.91 -3.03
N ALA A 384 -1.30 -13.27 -1.74
CA ALA A 384 -0.03 -13.62 -1.13
C ALA A 384 0.66 -14.81 -1.85
N ASP A 385 -0.12 -15.72 -2.45
CA ASP A 385 0.39 -16.79 -3.31
C ASP A 385 1.26 -16.22 -4.44
N VAL A 386 0.77 -15.17 -5.12
CA VAL A 386 1.51 -14.53 -6.21
C VAL A 386 2.78 -13.85 -5.70
N VAL A 387 2.72 -13.16 -4.53
CA VAL A 387 3.89 -12.48 -3.93
C VAL A 387 5.01 -13.48 -3.61
N ILE A 388 4.64 -14.62 -3.03
CA ILE A 388 5.60 -15.69 -2.68
C ILE A 388 6.23 -16.26 -3.95
N VAL A 389 5.41 -16.57 -4.97
CA VAL A 389 5.91 -17.12 -6.24
C VAL A 389 6.73 -16.09 -7.00
N ASP A 390 6.33 -14.82 -7.00
CA ASP A 390 7.10 -13.72 -7.61
C ASP A 390 8.52 -13.64 -7.02
N ALA A 391 8.64 -13.72 -5.71
CA ALA A 391 9.95 -13.77 -5.04
C ALA A 391 10.79 -14.98 -5.49
N TYR A 392 10.18 -16.15 -5.67
CA TYR A 392 10.88 -17.34 -6.14
C TYR A 392 11.38 -17.20 -7.57
N VAL A 393 10.52 -16.83 -8.51
CA VAL A 393 10.88 -16.72 -9.93
C VAL A 393 11.89 -15.61 -10.17
N LYS A 394 11.85 -14.54 -9.37
CA LYS A 394 12.80 -13.42 -9.35
C LYS A 394 14.05 -13.70 -8.49
N LYS A 395 14.24 -14.93 -8.08
CA LYS A 395 15.47 -15.42 -7.43
C LYS A 395 15.78 -14.83 -6.05
N LEU A 396 14.78 -14.30 -5.34
CA LEU A 396 14.86 -13.97 -3.93
C LEU A 396 14.70 -15.26 -3.09
N ARG A 397 15.70 -16.14 -3.11
CA ARG A 397 15.56 -17.50 -2.56
C ARG A 397 16.24 -17.69 -1.23
N LYS A 398 17.14 -16.79 -0.87
CA LYS A 398 17.94 -16.88 0.35
C LYS A 398 17.06 -16.56 1.56
N ASP A 399 17.28 -17.33 2.62
CA ASP A 399 16.66 -17.14 3.94
C ASP A 399 15.11 -17.32 3.98
N ILE A 400 14.51 -17.84 2.91
CA ILE A 400 13.09 -18.21 2.83
C ILE A 400 12.94 -19.73 2.93
N ASP A 401 12.01 -20.19 3.78
CA ASP A 401 11.65 -21.60 3.90
C ASP A 401 10.67 -21.99 2.79
N TRP A 402 11.21 -22.50 1.70
CA TRP A 402 10.43 -22.86 0.50
C TRP A 402 9.54 -24.09 0.69
N ALA A 403 9.81 -24.94 1.67
CA ALA A 403 8.93 -26.06 2.00
C ALA A 403 7.63 -25.53 2.64
N THR A 404 7.76 -24.66 3.64
CA THR A 404 6.60 -23.96 4.22
C THR A 404 5.91 -23.04 3.21
N ALA A 405 6.65 -22.36 2.33
CA ALA A 405 6.07 -21.51 1.29
C ALA A 405 5.16 -22.32 0.37
N TYR A 406 5.61 -23.49 -0.07
CA TYR A 406 4.83 -24.40 -0.89
C TYR A 406 3.57 -24.92 -0.15
N GLU A 407 3.74 -25.37 1.09
CA GLU A 407 2.63 -25.81 1.93
C GLU A 407 1.56 -24.71 2.09
N ALA A 408 1.98 -23.47 2.31
CA ALA A 408 1.08 -22.34 2.52
C ALA A 408 0.23 -22.03 1.29
N VAL A 409 0.85 -21.94 0.10
CA VAL A 409 0.11 -21.65 -1.14
C VAL A 409 -0.78 -22.82 -1.56
N VAL A 410 -0.38 -24.06 -1.28
CA VAL A 410 -1.22 -25.25 -1.50
C VAL A 410 -2.41 -25.27 -0.53
N SER A 411 -2.18 -24.92 0.73
CA SER A 411 -3.26 -24.81 1.72
C SER A 411 -4.32 -23.80 1.28
N ASP A 412 -3.93 -22.64 0.75
CA ASP A 412 -4.89 -21.66 0.24
C ASP A 412 -5.66 -22.16 -0.97
N ALA A 413 -5.04 -22.95 -1.84
CA ALA A 413 -5.67 -23.50 -3.04
C ALA A 413 -6.57 -24.73 -2.79
N GLU A 414 -6.37 -25.50 -1.71
CA GLU A 414 -7.04 -26.79 -1.47
C GLU A 414 -7.97 -26.78 -0.26
N ASP A 415 -7.63 -26.02 0.79
CA ASP A 415 -8.30 -26.05 2.08
C ASP A 415 -9.12 -24.78 2.32
N GLU A 416 -10.43 -24.86 2.16
CA GLU A 416 -11.32 -23.75 2.40
C GLU A 416 -11.45 -23.48 3.90
N PRO A 417 -11.05 -22.29 4.42
CA PRO A 417 -11.27 -21.94 5.80
C PRO A 417 -12.73 -21.56 6.06
N GLN A 418 -13.24 -21.81 7.26
CA GLN A 418 -14.59 -21.43 7.61
C GLN A 418 -14.86 -19.94 7.39
N SER A 419 -13.86 -19.09 7.68
CA SER A 419 -13.97 -17.63 7.59
C SER A 419 -13.27 -17.05 6.36
N TRP A 420 -13.44 -17.66 5.19
CA TRP A 420 -12.77 -17.21 3.96
C TRP A 420 -13.09 -15.75 3.55
N GLY A 421 -14.06 -15.12 4.17
CA GLY A 421 -14.26 -13.68 4.02
C GLY A 421 -13.14 -12.80 4.57
N VAL A 422 -12.18 -13.38 5.31
CA VAL A 422 -11.02 -12.68 5.90
C VAL A 422 -9.69 -13.41 5.70
N GLU A 423 -9.69 -14.59 5.06
CA GLU A 423 -8.47 -15.38 4.81
C GLU A 423 -8.73 -16.48 3.79
N GLY A 424 -7.71 -16.89 3.04
CA GLY A 424 -7.76 -18.01 2.09
C GLY A 424 -8.79 -17.81 0.97
N ARG A 425 -9.25 -18.92 0.40
CA ARG A 425 -10.19 -18.95 -0.74
C ARG A 425 -11.50 -19.60 -0.34
N GLY A 426 -12.61 -19.16 -0.94
CA GLY A 426 -13.94 -19.72 -0.71
C GLY A 426 -14.59 -20.29 -1.96
N ASN A 427 -15.65 -21.11 -1.77
CA ASN A 427 -16.34 -21.88 -2.79
C ASN A 427 -15.41 -22.92 -3.48
N LEU A 428 -14.43 -23.47 -2.75
CA LEU A 428 -13.43 -24.38 -3.34
C LEU A 428 -14.04 -25.69 -3.83
N GLU A 429 -15.07 -26.25 -3.16
CA GLU A 429 -15.76 -27.47 -3.63
C GLU A 429 -16.31 -27.28 -5.05
N SER A 430 -16.98 -26.17 -5.29
CA SER A 430 -17.53 -25.84 -6.62
C SER A 430 -16.42 -25.50 -7.61
N TYR A 431 -15.42 -24.72 -7.19
CA TYR A 431 -14.29 -24.36 -8.04
C TYR A 431 -13.50 -25.58 -8.52
N HIS A 432 -13.22 -26.52 -7.63
CA HIS A 432 -12.48 -27.75 -7.99
C HIS A 432 -13.30 -28.67 -8.92
N ARG A 433 -14.61 -28.80 -8.66
CA ARG A 433 -15.49 -29.70 -9.40
C ARG A 433 -15.92 -29.14 -10.75
N LEU A 434 -16.24 -27.85 -10.81
CA LEU A 434 -16.84 -27.21 -11.98
C LEU A 434 -15.83 -26.39 -12.79
N GLY A 435 -14.71 -26.00 -12.18
CA GLY A 435 -13.75 -25.06 -12.75
C GLY A 435 -14.26 -23.61 -12.79
N TYR A 436 -15.31 -23.29 -12.02
CA TYR A 436 -15.81 -21.93 -11.83
C TYR A 436 -16.60 -21.81 -10.53
N ILE A 437 -16.87 -20.58 -10.11
CA ILE A 437 -17.62 -20.24 -8.89
C ILE A 437 -19.05 -19.89 -9.32
N PRO A 438 -20.08 -20.71 -8.98
CA PRO A 438 -21.47 -20.41 -9.33
C PRO A 438 -22.06 -19.23 -8.56
N VAL A 439 -22.97 -18.48 -9.19
CA VAL A 439 -23.64 -17.34 -8.51
C VAL A 439 -24.74 -17.77 -7.53
N ASP A 440 -25.18 -18.99 -7.60
CA ASP A 440 -26.19 -19.63 -6.76
C ASP A 440 -25.60 -20.79 -5.95
N ASP A 441 -24.28 -20.75 -5.75
CA ASP A 441 -23.58 -21.70 -4.89
C ASP A 441 -23.98 -21.49 -3.42
N VAL A 442 -24.25 -22.60 -2.76
CA VAL A 442 -24.44 -22.63 -1.32
C VAL A 442 -23.15 -23.17 -0.72
N ASP A 443 -22.27 -22.25 -0.38
CA ASP A 443 -21.07 -22.61 0.34
C ASP A 443 -21.44 -23.20 1.70
N LYS A 444 -21.23 -24.50 1.88
CA LYS A 444 -21.54 -25.23 3.10
C LYS A 444 -20.38 -25.24 4.09
N ASN A 445 -19.18 -24.95 3.60
CA ASN A 445 -17.95 -25.08 4.35
C ASN A 445 -17.48 -23.72 4.91
N GLY A 446 -17.92 -22.62 4.31
CA GLY A 446 -17.47 -21.28 4.66
C GLY A 446 -18.59 -20.29 4.96
N THR A 447 -18.23 -19.16 5.52
CA THR A 447 -19.14 -18.05 5.88
C THR A 447 -18.86 -16.77 5.11
N GLY A 448 -17.98 -16.81 4.10
CA GLY A 448 -17.70 -15.68 3.24
C GLY A 448 -18.88 -15.34 2.31
N PRO A 449 -18.93 -14.14 1.74
CA PRO A 449 -20.04 -13.72 0.88
C PRO A 449 -19.96 -14.43 -0.47
N SER A 450 -21.02 -15.15 -0.87
CA SER A 450 -21.14 -15.80 -2.17
C SER A 450 -21.33 -14.77 -3.30
N SER A 451 -20.27 -14.08 -3.65
CA SER A 451 -20.25 -13.00 -4.63
C SER A 451 -18.92 -12.91 -5.35
N ARG A 452 -18.73 -11.93 -6.20
CA ARG A 452 -17.47 -11.63 -6.92
C ARG A 452 -16.98 -12.80 -7.78
N GLN A 453 -17.88 -13.58 -8.33
CA GLN A 453 -17.59 -14.84 -9.02
C GLN A 453 -16.68 -14.66 -10.23
N ILE A 454 -16.78 -13.52 -10.94
CA ILE A 454 -15.88 -13.21 -12.08
C ILE A 454 -14.50 -12.83 -11.54
N SER A 455 -14.42 -11.83 -10.67
CA SER A 455 -13.11 -11.34 -10.17
C SER A 455 -12.37 -12.43 -9.41
N ARG A 456 -13.01 -13.16 -8.49
CA ARG A 456 -12.35 -14.25 -7.76
C ARG A 456 -11.88 -15.36 -8.67
N LEU A 457 -12.67 -15.74 -9.68
CA LEU A 457 -12.28 -16.82 -10.57
C LEU A 457 -11.01 -16.51 -11.35
N VAL A 458 -10.89 -15.31 -11.91
CA VAL A 458 -9.71 -14.97 -12.71
C VAL A 458 -8.48 -14.83 -11.83
N GLU A 459 -8.63 -14.34 -10.60
CA GLU A 459 -7.54 -14.31 -9.62
C GLU A 459 -7.15 -15.74 -9.20
N TYR A 460 -8.08 -16.60 -8.81
CA TYR A 460 -7.79 -18.00 -8.45
C TYR A 460 -7.10 -18.77 -9.59
N ALA A 461 -7.52 -18.53 -10.84
CA ALA A 461 -6.88 -19.14 -11.99
C ALA A 461 -5.43 -18.64 -12.15
N TYR A 462 -5.18 -17.36 -11.88
CA TYR A 462 -3.82 -16.82 -11.93
C TYR A 462 -2.95 -17.29 -10.76
N GLU A 463 -3.50 -17.35 -9.58
CA GLU A 463 -2.83 -17.87 -8.38
C GLU A 463 -2.46 -19.34 -8.57
N ASP A 464 -3.38 -20.18 -9.08
CA ASP A 464 -3.10 -21.59 -9.41
C ASP A 464 -1.98 -21.73 -10.45
N PHE A 465 -1.99 -20.87 -11.49
CA PHE A 465 -0.86 -20.84 -12.43
C PHE A 465 0.47 -20.52 -11.72
N CYS A 466 0.50 -19.54 -10.83
CA CYS A 466 1.69 -19.21 -10.05
C CYS A 466 2.14 -20.39 -9.17
N ILE A 467 1.19 -21.07 -8.49
CA ILE A 467 1.48 -22.28 -7.71
C ILE A 467 2.10 -23.37 -8.61
N SER A 468 1.62 -23.51 -9.85
CA SER A 468 2.20 -24.50 -10.80
C SER A 468 3.67 -24.25 -11.08
N LEU A 469 4.09 -22.99 -11.17
CA LEU A 469 5.50 -22.61 -11.38
C LEU A 469 6.36 -23.03 -10.17
N LEU A 470 5.87 -22.76 -8.95
CA LEU A 470 6.57 -23.12 -7.72
C LEU A 470 6.61 -24.64 -7.54
N ALA A 471 5.48 -25.33 -7.75
CA ALA A 471 5.38 -26.79 -7.69
C ALA A 471 6.39 -27.44 -8.64
N LYS A 472 6.44 -27.00 -9.90
CA LYS A 472 7.41 -27.49 -10.89
C LYS A 472 8.85 -27.27 -10.43
N ALA A 473 9.14 -26.07 -9.92
CA ALA A 473 10.49 -25.70 -9.50
C ALA A 473 10.98 -26.52 -8.29
N LEU A 474 10.06 -26.92 -7.40
CA LEU A 474 10.32 -27.72 -6.22
C LEU A 474 10.22 -29.24 -6.47
N GLY A 475 9.84 -29.67 -7.69
CA GLY A 475 9.80 -31.07 -8.08
C GLY A 475 8.45 -31.78 -7.84
N HIS A 476 7.39 -31.05 -7.54
CA HIS A 476 6.02 -31.56 -7.35
C HIS A 476 5.28 -31.64 -8.69
N SER A 477 5.65 -32.60 -9.54
CA SER A 477 5.21 -32.65 -10.95
C SER A 477 3.71 -32.83 -11.12
N GLU A 478 3.05 -33.64 -10.30
CA GLU A 478 1.59 -33.87 -10.37
C GLU A 478 0.82 -32.58 -10.00
N ASP A 479 1.25 -31.89 -8.97
CA ASP A 479 0.68 -30.62 -8.58
C ASP A 479 0.96 -29.54 -9.63
N ALA A 480 2.14 -29.53 -10.23
CA ALA A 480 2.45 -28.60 -11.31
C ALA A 480 1.47 -28.75 -12.49
N GLU A 481 1.15 -30.00 -12.88
CA GLU A 481 0.16 -30.26 -13.95
C GLU A 481 -1.26 -29.88 -13.51
N LYS A 482 -1.65 -30.23 -12.28
CA LYS A 482 -2.96 -29.89 -11.70
C LYS A 482 -3.22 -28.39 -11.69
N TYR A 483 -2.31 -27.62 -11.10
CA TYR A 483 -2.46 -26.17 -10.97
C TYR A 483 -2.30 -25.45 -12.31
N HIS A 484 -1.42 -25.92 -13.19
CA HIS A 484 -1.34 -25.38 -14.55
C HIS A 484 -2.67 -25.54 -15.30
N LYS A 485 -3.32 -26.71 -15.21
CA LYS A 485 -4.64 -26.93 -15.78
C LYS A 485 -5.69 -25.99 -15.19
N ARG A 486 -5.70 -25.79 -13.85
CA ARG A 486 -6.61 -24.84 -13.19
C ARG A 486 -6.34 -23.38 -13.58
N GLY A 487 -5.13 -23.03 -13.93
CA GLY A 487 -4.78 -21.73 -14.52
C GLY A 487 -5.57 -21.40 -15.79
N GLY A 488 -6.16 -22.42 -16.45
CA GLY A 488 -7.07 -22.27 -17.60
C GLY A 488 -8.55 -22.12 -17.26
N ASN A 489 -8.93 -22.13 -15.99
CA ASN A 489 -10.34 -22.09 -15.56
C ASN A 489 -11.08 -20.81 -15.97
N TRP A 490 -10.39 -19.71 -16.25
CA TRP A 490 -10.97 -18.49 -16.78
C TRP A 490 -11.83 -18.74 -18.04
N LYS A 491 -11.50 -19.75 -18.88
CA LYS A 491 -12.23 -20.15 -20.08
C LYS A 491 -13.66 -20.59 -19.77
N ASN A 492 -13.89 -21.15 -18.58
CA ASN A 492 -15.21 -21.66 -18.18
C ASN A 492 -16.26 -20.56 -18.00
N ILE A 493 -15.82 -19.30 -17.81
CA ILE A 493 -16.72 -18.14 -17.70
C ILE A 493 -16.57 -17.17 -18.87
N TRP A 494 -15.79 -17.51 -19.91
CA TRP A 494 -15.73 -16.73 -21.13
C TRP A 494 -16.98 -17.04 -21.99
N ARG A 495 -17.76 -16.01 -22.31
CA ARG A 495 -18.97 -16.12 -23.11
C ARG A 495 -18.82 -15.38 -24.42
N GLU A 496 -18.57 -16.11 -25.51
CA GLU A 496 -18.26 -15.59 -26.86
C GLU A 496 -19.31 -14.61 -27.41
N GLU A 497 -20.59 -14.93 -27.19
CA GLU A 497 -21.70 -14.16 -27.75
C GLU A 497 -22.09 -12.95 -26.86
N GLN A 498 -21.47 -12.77 -25.67
CA GLN A 498 -21.83 -11.66 -24.79
C GLN A 498 -21.49 -10.33 -25.45
N ALA A 499 -22.49 -9.51 -25.72
CA ALA A 499 -22.33 -8.17 -26.27
C ALA A 499 -22.13 -7.14 -25.16
N ASP A 500 -21.46 -6.03 -25.48
CA ASP A 500 -21.35 -4.84 -24.66
C ASP A 500 -22.50 -3.88 -24.95
N ILE A 501 -23.40 -3.71 -23.99
CA ILE A 501 -24.52 -2.79 -24.06
C ILE A 501 -24.07 -1.45 -23.45
N MET A 502 -23.91 -0.44 -24.31
CA MET A 502 -23.47 0.90 -23.91
C MET A 502 -24.60 1.71 -23.27
N ARG A 503 -25.81 1.64 -23.88
CA ARG A 503 -26.97 2.44 -23.47
C ARG A 503 -28.25 1.84 -24.02
N GLU A 504 -29.32 1.90 -23.22
CA GLU A 504 -30.68 1.73 -23.69
C GLU A 504 -31.21 3.11 -24.12
N VAL A 505 -31.51 3.28 -25.42
CA VAL A 505 -31.90 4.59 -25.98
C VAL A 505 -33.41 4.82 -25.81
N HIS A 506 -34.21 3.81 -26.07
CA HIS A 506 -35.66 3.74 -25.81
C HIS A 506 -36.00 2.27 -25.53
N ALA A 507 -37.19 2.01 -24.97
CA ALA A 507 -37.62 0.65 -24.67
C ALA A 507 -37.49 -0.25 -25.94
N GLY A 508 -36.45 -1.10 -25.95
CA GLY A 508 -36.15 -2.05 -27.03
C GLY A 508 -35.03 -1.66 -28.00
N GLU A 509 -34.47 -0.44 -27.93
CA GLU A 509 -33.32 -0.04 -28.75
C GLU A 509 -32.07 -0.01 -27.87
N LEU A 510 -31.12 -0.89 -28.17
CA LEU A 510 -29.83 -0.99 -27.48
C LEU A 510 -28.73 -0.38 -28.35
N THR A 511 -27.89 0.46 -27.74
CA THR A 511 -26.63 0.88 -28.36
C THR A 511 -25.55 -0.10 -27.93
N LEU A 512 -24.95 -0.79 -28.89
CA LEU A 512 -23.89 -1.79 -28.67
C LEU A 512 -22.54 -1.21 -29.10
N SER A 513 -21.48 -1.58 -28.37
CA SER A 513 -20.13 -1.45 -28.88
C SER A 513 -19.85 -2.53 -29.95
N PRO A 514 -18.79 -2.40 -30.74
CA PRO A 514 -18.46 -3.42 -31.76
C PRO A 514 -17.87 -4.72 -31.17
N PHE A 515 -17.80 -4.87 -29.85
CA PHE A 515 -17.11 -5.96 -29.18
C PHE A 515 -18.08 -6.95 -28.55
N THR A 516 -17.76 -8.23 -28.73
CA THR A 516 -18.40 -9.37 -28.07
C THR A 516 -17.36 -10.22 -27.36
N GLY A 517 -17.79 -11.19 -26.56
CA GLY A 517 -16.90 -12.04 -25.78
C GLY A 517 -16.46 -11.35 -24.50
N PHE A 518 -17.01 -11.75 -23.38
CA PHE A 518 -16.69 -11.22 -22.05
C PHE A 518 -16.86 -12.30 -21.00
N MET A 519 -16.15 -12.17 -19.91
CA MET A 519 -16.37 -13.02 -18.75
C MET A 519 -17.75 -12.76 -18.16
N GLN A 520 -18.51 -13.86 -17.97
CA GLN A 520 -19.87 -13.84 -17.46
C GLN A 520 -20.05 -14.91 -16.38
N PRO A 521 -20.84 -14.63 -15.34
CA PRO A 521 -21.05 -15.61 -14.28
C PRO A 521 -22.02 -16.73 -14.73
N LYS A 522 -21.83 -17.91 -14.15
CA LYS A 522 -22.68 -19.10 -14.34
C LYS A 522 -23.38 -19.52 -13.07
N ARG A 523 -24.46 -20.29 -13.23
CA ARG A 523 -25.16 -21.00 -12.16
C ARG A 523 -24.61 -22.41 -11.97
N LEU A 524 -25.05 -23.07 -10.90
CA LEU A 524 -24.70 -24.48 -10.60
C LEU A 524 -25.06 -25.44 -11.74
N ASP A 525 -26.14 -25.16 -12.48
CA ASP A 525 -26.58 -25.97 -13.62
C ASP A 525 -25.80 -25.68 -14.93
N GLY A 526 -24.81 -24.82 -14.88
CA GLY A 526 -24.01 -24.40 -16.03
C GLY A 526 -24.64 -23.31 -16.89
N SER A 527 -25.87 -22.88 -16.62
CA SER A 527 -26.52 -21.81 -17.34
C SER A 527 -25.89 -20.44 -17.05
N TRP A 528 -25.87 -19.57 -18.07
CA TRP A 528 -25.33 -18.23 -17.91
C TRP A 528 -26.30 -17.34 -17.10
N LYS A 529 -25.73 -16.54 -16.18
CA LYS A 529 -26.45 -15.41 -15.60
C LYS A 529 -25.94 -14.13 -16.27
N TYR A 530 -26.83 -13.36 -16.85
CA TYR A 530 -26.47 -12.09 -17.46
C TYR A 530 -25.89 -11.13 -16.39
N HIS A 531 -24.73 -10.57 -16.71
CA HIS A 531 -24.09 -9.47 -15.97
C HIS A 531 -23.71 -8.38 -16.97
N ASN A 532 -24.18 -7.16 -16.79
CA ASN A 532 -23.81 -6.06 -17.67
C ASN A 532 -22.30 -5.84 -17.58
N VAL A 533 -21.62 -5.91 -18.71
CA VAL A 533 -20.14 -5.88 -18.76
C VAL A 533 -19.53 -4.54 -18.32
N ARG A 534 -20.33 -3.47 -18.25
CA ARG A 534 -19.93 -2.15 -17.75
C ARG A 534 -20.30 -1.92 -16.30
N LEU A 535 -21.02 -2.82 -15.68
CA LEU A 535 -21.49 -2.69 -14.31
C LEU A 535 -20.29 -2.62 -13.36
N CYS A 536 -20.36 -1.72 -12.37
CA CYS A 536 -19.30 -1.44 -11.39
C CYS A 536 -18.03 -0.76 -11.94
N SER A 537 -18.09 -0.18 -13.13
CA SER A 537 -16.99 0.67 -13.63
C SER A 537 -17.19 2.12 -13.20
N PRO A 538 -16.20 2.78 -12.58
CA PRO A 538 -16.31 4.18 -12.14
C PRO A 538 -16.49 5.18 -13.27
N LYS A 539 -16.10 4.83 -14.49
CA LYS A 539 -16.17 5.70 -15.68
C LYS A 539 -17.48 5.61 -16.45
N THR A 540 -18.36 4.70 -16.07
CA THR A 540 -19.63 4.50 -16.80
C THR A 540 -20.83 4.93 -15.97
N ALA A 541 -22.01 4.99 -16.58
CA ALA A 541 -23.27 5.24 -15.87
C ALA A 541 -23.63 4.16 -14.84
N PHE A 542 -22.91 3.05 -14.83
CA PHE A 542 -23.15 1.87 -13.98
C PHE A 542 -22.15 1.78 -12.80
N HIS A 543 -21.73 2.91 -12.26
CA HIS A 543 -20.69 2.98 -11.24
C HIS A 543 -21.13 2.67 -9.80
N SER A 544 -22.44 2.64 -9.54
CA SER A 544 -23.00 2.58 -8.17
C SER A 544 -22.56 1.37 -7.33
N CYS A 545 -22.05 0.32 -7.95
CA CYS A 545 -21.58 -0.89 -7.28
C CYS A 545 -20.04 -1.05 -7.27
N TYR A 546 -19.27 0.00 -7.55
CA TYR A 546 -17.81 -0.08 -7.63
C TYR A 546 -17.20 -0.70 -6.36
N LEU A 547 -17.59 -0.23 -5.19
CA LEU A 547 -17.14 -0.76 -3.89
C LEU A 547 -18.12 -1.77 -3.27
N ASP A 548 -19.13 -2.24 -4.02
CA ASP A 548 -20.13 -3.18 -3.51
C ASP A 548 -19.73 -4.63 -3.76
N THR A 549 -19.38 -5.33 -2.71
CA THR A 549 -18.94 -6.75 -2.76
C THR A 549 -20.06 -7.74 -3.11
N ARG A 550 -21.32 -7.32 -3.26
CA ARG A 550 -22.47 -8.21 -3.54
C ARG A 550 -22.63 -8.56 -5.02
N HIS A 551 -21.84 -7.95 -5.89
CA HIS A 551 -21.89 -8.18 -7.34
C HIS A 551 -20.92 -9.28 -7.79
N SER A 552 -20.96 -9.62 -9.07
CA SER A 552 -20.06 -10.65 -9.64
C SER A 552 -18.64 -10.13 -9.91
N THR A 553 -18.43 -8.82 -9.85
CA THR A 553 -17.14 -8.15 -9.91
C THR A 553 -16.96 -7.24 -8.71
N TYR A 554 -15.73 -6.89 -8.38
CA TYR A 554 -15.38 -5.94 -7.32
C TYR A 554 -14.34 -4.96 -7.84
N GLU A 555 -14.45 -3.70 -7.47
CA GLU A 555 -13.56 -2.61 -7.87
C GLU A 555 -13.28 -2.54 -9.37
N GLY A 556 -14.24 -2.94 -10.16
CA GLY A 556 -14.13 -2.96 -11.61
C GLY A 556 -15.28 -3.70 -12.27
N SER A 557 -15.29 -3.66 -13.59
CA SER A 557 -16.31 -4.26 -14.42
C SER A 557 -15.82 -5.55 -15.10
N SER A 558 -16.74 -6.31 -15.69
CA SER A 558 -16.37 -7.45 -16.53
C SER A 558 -15.48 -7.04 -17.71
N TRP A 559 -15.57 -5.80 -18.21
CA TRP A 559 -14.62 -5.26 -19.18
C TRP A 559 -13.17 -5.37 -18.68
N LEU A 560 -12.90 -4.89 -17.45
CA LEU A 560 -11.57 -4.92 -16.85
C LEU A 560 -11.11 -6.37 -16.63
N TYR A 561 -11.93 -7.17 -15.95
CA TYR A 561 -11.56 -8.56 -15.63
C TYR A 561 -11.44 -9.47 -16.85
N SER A 562 -12.07 -9.14 -17.98
CA SER A 562 -11.85 -9.85 -19.24
C SER A 562 -10.44 -9.69 -19.82
N PHE A 563 -9.64 -8.73 -19.32
CA PHE A 563 -8.23 -8.58 -19.66
C PHE A 563 -7.30 -9.28 -18.65
N PHE A 564 -7.80 -9.72 -17.49
CA PHE A 564 -6.93 -10.28 -16.45
C PHE A 564 -6.71 -11.78 -16.65
N VAL A 565 -5.87 -12.12 -17.61
CA VAL A 565 -5.36 -13.49 -17.88
C VAL A 565 -3.85 -13.40 -18.15
N PRO A 566 -3.03 -12.94 -17.18
CA PRO A 566 -1.60 -12.69 -17.42
C PRO A 566 -0.83 -13.94 -17.83
N GLN A 567 -1.28 -15.13 -17.41
CA GLN A 567 -0.67 -16.41 -17.71
C GLN A 567 -0.87 -16.87 -19.15
N ASP A 568 -2.00 -16.53 -19.78
CA ASP A 568 -2.39 -17.11 -21.07
C ASP A 568 -2.90 -16.03 -22.06
N MET A 569 -2.08 -15.00 -22.23
CA MET A 569 -2.41 -13.86 -23.09
C MET A 569 -2.58 -14.26 -24.56
N ALA A 570 -1.84 -15.23 -25.05
CA ALA A 570 -1.95 -15.67 -26.43
C ALA A 570 -3.35 -16.26 -26.71
N GLU A 571 -3.87 -17.13 -25.85
CA GLU A 571 -5.19 -17.70 -25.96
C GLU A 571 -6.30 -16.63 -25.78
N LEU A 572 -6.14 -15.77 -24.76
CA LEU A 572 -7.08 -14.65 -24.55
C LEU A 572 -7.20 -13.77 -25.79
N ILE A 573 -6.09 -13.46 -26.46
CA ILE A 573 -6.08 -12.68 -27.69
C ILE A 573 -6.85 -13.40 -28.81
N GLN A 574 -6.76 -14.74 -28.91
CA GLN A 574 -7.55 -15.51 -29.88
C GLN A 574 -9.05 -15.43 -29.56
N HIS A 575 -9.44 -15.63 -28.31
CA HIS A 575 -10.82 -15.49 -27.87
C HIS A 575 -11.39 -14.08 -28.11
N MET A 576 -10.54 -13.04 -28.08
CA MET A 576 -10.93 -11.67 -28.41
C MET A 576 -10.95 -11.37 -29.93
N GLY A 577 -10.78 -12.37 -30.79
CA GLY A 577 -10.84 -12.22 -32.25
C GLY A 577 -9.48 -11.90 -32.89
N GLY A 578 -8.39 -12.29 -32.24
CA GLY A 578 -7.02 -12.13 -32.71
C GLY A 578 -6.36 -10.79 -32.41
N PRO A 579 -5.06 -10.63 -32.69
CA PRO A 579 -4.26 -9.50 -32.24
C PRO A 579 -4.81 -8.12 -32.64
N GLN A 580 -5.33 -8.00 -33.86
CA GLN A 580 -5.86 -6.70 -34.32
C GLN A 580 -7.15 -6.29 -33.57
N THR A 581 -8.04 -7.24 -33.31
CA THR A 581 -9.29 -6.99 -32.57
C THR A 581 -8.99 -6.73 -31.10
N PHE A 582 -8.10 -7.51 -30.52
CA PHE A 582 -7.62 -7.31 -29.17
C PHE A 582 -7.07 -5.89 -28.97
N VAL A 583 -6.17 -5.43 -29.84
CA VAL A 583 -5.60 -4.08 -29.75
C VAL A 583 -6.69 -3.01 -29.81
N LYS A 584 -7.62 -3.09 -30.79
CA LYS A 584 -8.74 -2.13 -30.90
C LYS A 584 -9.64 -2.14 -29.65
N ARG A 585 -9.87 -3.34 -29.10
CA ARG A 585 -10.68 -3.51 -27.90
C ARG A 585 -10.00 -2.91 -26.67
N LEU A 586 -8.67 -3.07 -26.54
CA LEU A 586 -7.90 -2.51 -25.45
C LEU A 586 -7.79 -0.99 -25.57
N GLU A 587 -7.57 -0.42 -26.78
CA GLU A 587 -7.63 1.03 -27.02
C GLU A 587 -9.00 1.60 -26.60
N TYR A 588 -10.10 0.97 -27.07
CA TYR A 588 -11.45 1.39 -26.71
C TYR A 588 -11.68 1.37 -25.18
N TRP A 589 -11.19 0.33 -24.51
CA TRP A 589 -11.28 0.26 -23.05
C TRP A 589 -10.55 1.44 -22.38
N HIS A 590 -9.36 1.76 -22.83
CA HIS A 590 -8.61 2.91 -22.31
C HIS A 590 -9.30 4.26 -22.54
N GLU A 591 -9.97 4.42 -23.66
CA GLU A 591 -10.67 5.67 -24.00
C GLU A 591 -11.99 5.83 -23.24
N GLU A 592 -12.76 4.76 -23.08
CA GLU A 592 -14.17 4.82 -22.70
C GLU A 592 -14.49 4.25 -21.31
N VAL A 593 -13.67 3.31 -20.79
CA VAL A 593 -14.03 2.53 -19.60
C VAL A 593 -12.97 2.58 -18.50
N ALA A 594 -11.69 2.75 -18.86
CA ALA A 594 -10.57 2.64 -17.93
C ALA A 594 -10.62 3.70 -16.83
N TYR A 595 -10.42 3.26 -15.59
CA TYR A 595 -10.19 4.09 -14.43
C TYR A 595 -8.82 3.77 -13.83
N MET A 596 -7.90 4.72 -13.84
CA MET A 596 -6.52 4.54 -13.39
C MET A 596 -6.31 4.78 -11.89
N GLY A 597 -7.36 5.04 -11.16
CA GLY A 597 -7.31 5.16 -9.71
C GLY A 597 -7.49 3.82 -8.98
N ASN A 598 -7.26 2.70 -9.68
CA ASN A 598 -7.24 1.38 -9.07
C ASN A 598 -6.24 0.44 -9.75
N GLU A 599 -5.62 -0.42 -8.98
CA GLU A 599 -4.46 -1.24 -9.30
C GLU A 599 -4.73 -2.30 -10.37
N GLN A 600 -5.96 -2.81 -10.44
CA GLN A 600 -6.37 -3.77 -11.47
C GLN A 600 -6.25 -3.20 -12.89
N ALA A 601 -6.22 -1.86 -13.03
CA ALA A 601 -6.06 -1.18 -14.31
C ALA A 601 -4.59 -1.06 -14.79
N PHE A 602 -3.60 -1.43 -13.98
CA PHE A 602 -2.19 -1.24 -14.30
C PHE A 602 -1.71 -2.10 -15.47
N LEU A 603 -1.91 -3.41 -15.39
CA LEU A 603 -1.42 -4.32 -16.41
C LEU A 603 -2.00 -4.04 -17.81
N PRO A 604 -3.31 -3.72 -17.97
CA PRO A 604 -3.87 -3.36 -19.27
C PRO A 604 -3.12 -2.26 -20.03
N VAL A 605 -2.47 -1.32 -19.36
CA VAL A 605 -1.63 -0.29 -20.01
C VAL A 605 -0.52 -0.92 -20.87
N PHE A 606 -0.02 -2.07 -20.43
CA PHE A 606 1.13 -2.75 -21.04
C PHE A 606 0.75 -3.99 -21.85
N GLN A 607 -0.51 -4.42 -21.83
CA GLN A 607 -0.93 -5.63 -22.55
C GLN A 607 -0.86 -5.51 -24.07
N PHE A 608 -0.73 -4.31 -24.62
CA PHE A 608 -0.44 -4.10 -26.03
C PHE A 608 0.86 -4.80 -26.48
N HIS A 609 1.81 -5.05 -25.58
CA HIS A 609 3.02 -5.83 -25.85
C HIS A 609 2.71 -7.22 -26.40
N TYR A 610 1.72 -7.89 -25.83
CA TYR A 610 1.26 -9.22 -26.27
C TYR A 610 0.53 -9.18 -27.62
N GLY A 611 -0.07 -8.04 -27.97
CA GLY A 611 -0.69 -7.81 -29.26
C GLY A 611 0.30 -7.33 -30.35
N GLY A 612 1.61 -7.28 -30.04
CA GLY A 612 2.65 -6.79 -30.96
C GLY A 612 2.57 -5.27 -31.21
N ARG A 613 2.04 -4.50 -30.26
CA ARG A 613 1.90 -3.04 -30.33
C ARG A 613 2.49 -2.34 -29.09
N PRO A 614 3.79 -2.56 -28.78
CA PRO A 614 4.44 -1.90 -27.64
C PRO A 614 4.45 -0.38 -27.75
N ASP A 615 4.29 0.16 -28.94
CA ASP A 615 4.11 1.59 -29.18
C ASP A 615 2.86 2.15 -28.51
N LEU A 616 1.76 1.40 -28.47
CA LEU A 616 0.54 1.81 -27.79
C LEU A 616 0.69 1.77 -26.26
N SER A 617 1.41 0.79 -25.71
CA SER A 617 1.78 0.84 -24.28
C SER A 617 2.60 2.09 -23.96
N SER A 618 3.57 2.44 -24.80
CA SER A 618 4.35 3.68 -24.65
C SER A 618 3.46 4.91 -24.71
N TYR A 619 2.50 4.94 -25.64
CA TYR A 619 1.54 6.04 -25.79
C TYR A 619 0.70 6.20 -24.51
N TRP A 620 0.09 5.13 -24.01
CA TRP A 620 -0.80 5.18 -22.84
C TRP A 620 -0.03 5.47 -21.55
N ALA A 621 1.15 4.89 -21.35
CA ALA A 621 2.02 5.20 -20.23
C ALA A 621 2.37 6.70 -20.18
N HIS A 622 2.79 7.28 -21.33
CA HIS A 622 3.12 8.69 -21.44
C HIS A 622 1.91 9.63 -21.45
N ARG A 623 0.70 9.10 -21.61
CA ARG A 623 -0.54 9.85 -21.45
C ARG A 623 -1.02 9.83 -19.98
N TYR A 624 -0.98 8.69 -19.31
CA TYR A 624 -1.51 8.56 -17.95
C TYR A 624 -0.66 9.30 -16.92
N ILE A 625 0.66 9.22 -17.00
CA ILE A 625 1.51 9.90 -16.01
C ILE A 625 1.18 11.40 -15.94
N PRO A 626 1.32 12.21 -16.99
CA PRO A 626 1.08 13.66 -16.87
C PRO A 626 -0.41 14.03 -16.68
N SER A 627 -1.35 13.13 -16.98
CA SER A 627 -2.79 13.43 -16.87
C SER A 627 -3.44 13.00 -15.56
N GLN A 628 -2.86 12.01 -14.87
CA GLN A 628 -3.44 11.39 -13.66
C GLN A 628 -2.55 11.56 -12.44
N PHE A 629 -1.24 11.79 -12.64
CA PHE A 629 -0.26 11.95 -11.56
C PHE A 629 0.37 13.33 -11.65
N ASN A 630 0.57 13.99 -10.52
CA ASN A 630 1.17 15.33 -10.49
C ASN A 630 1.86 15.59 -9.14
N ALA A 631 2.55 16.73 -9.02
CA ALA A 631 3.33 17.11 -7.85
C ALA A 631 2.48 17.71 -6.71
N SER A 632 1.16 17.77 -6.83
CA SER A 632 0.31 18.28 -5.75
C SER A 632 0.21 17.30 -4.59
N ILE A 633 -0.31 17.75 -3.45
CA ILE A 633 -0.52 16.92 -2.26
C ILE A 633 -1.45 15.74 -2.58
N ASN A 634 -2.47 15.94 -3.42
CA ASN A 634 -3.39 14.91 -3.88
C ASN A 634 -3.02 14.44 -5.31
N GLY A 635 -1.73 14.31 -5.57
CA GLY A 635 -1.21 14.10 -6.91
C GLY A 635 -1.18 12.65 -7.39
N ILE A 636 -1.59 11.69 -6.57
CA ILE A 636 -1.72 10.28 -6.92
C ILE A 636 -3.19 9.92 -6.89
N PRO A 637 -3.76 9.38 -8.00
CA PRO A 637 -5.17 8.98 -8.04
C PRO A 637 -5.40 7.69 -7.25
N GLY A 638 -6.65 7.49 -6.78
CA GLY A 638 -7.06 6.26 -6.09
C GLY A 638 -6.83 6.27 -4.60
N ASN A 639 -7.01 5.10 -3.98
CA ASN A 639 -7.02 4.94 -2.54
C ASN A 639 -5.72 4.33 -2.00
N ASP A 640 -4.99 3.55 -2.78
CA ASP A 640 -3.82 2.81 -2.31
C ASP A 640 -2.51 3.49 -2.70
N ASP A 641 -2.01 4.29 -1.81
CA ASP A 641 -0.81 5.13 -2.03
C ASP A 641 0.44 4.34 -2.41
N SER A 642 0.64 3.17 -1.79
CA SER A 642 1.88 2.40 -1.94
C SER A 642 1.98 1.77 -3.33
N SER A 643 0.92 1.12 -3.78
CA SER A 643 0.88 0.44 -5.08
C SER A 643 0.74 1.41 -6.24
N MET A 644 -0.09 2.45 -6.08
CA MET A 644 -0.22 3.54 -7.05
C MET A 644 1.11 4.28 -7.22
N GLY A 645 1.83 4.53 -6.12
CA GLY A 645 3.17 5.11 -6.14
C GLY A 645 4.18 4.22 -6.86
N ALA A 646 4.12 2.91 -6.65
CA ALA A 646 4.98 1.94 -7.31
C ALA A 646 4.72 1.86 -8.83
N PHE A 647 3.45 1.89 -9.24
CA PHE A 647 3.09 1.98 -10.66
C PHE A 647 3.71 3.22 -11.31
N ALA A 648 3.49 4.39 -10.73
CA ALA A 648 4.04 5.62 -11.25
C ALA A 648 5.57 5.55 -11.36
N ALA A 649 6.26 5.13 -10.29
CA ALA A 649 7.71 5.03 -10.26
C ALA A 649 8.26 4.11 -11.36
N MET A 650 7.65 2.93 -11.56
CA MET A 650 8.10 2.00 -12.61
C MET A 650 7.84 2.54 -14.02
N VAL A 651 6.70 3.17 -14.24
CA VAL A 651 6.42 3.82 -15.53
C VAL A 651 7.43 4.94 -15.82
N PHE A 652 7.76 5.76 -14.84
CA PHE A 652 8.83 6.76 -14.97
C PHE A 652 10.18 6.14 -15.30
N MET A 653 10.48 4.96 -14.75
CA MET A 653 11.73 4.22 -15.01
C MET A 653 11.73 3.45 -16.33
N GLY A 654 10.59 3.29 -17.00
CA GLY A 654 10.48 2.71 -18.31
C GLY A 654 10.26 1.20 -18.35
N PHE A 655 9.65 0.62 -17.35
CA PHE A 655 9.25 -0.80 -17.33
C PHE A 655 8.04 -1.06 -16.44
N PHE A 656 7.38 -2.20 -16.65
CA PHE A 656 6.31 -2.68 -15.77
C PHE A 656 6.35 -4.21 -15.63
N PRO A 657 6.24 -4.76 -14.42
CA PRO A 657 6.30 -6.21 -14.17
C PRO A 657 5.01 -6.92 -14.56
N VAL A 658 5.14 -8.19 -14.91
CA VAL A 658 4.06 -9.16 -14.81
C VAL A 658 4.29 -9.94 -13.51
N ALA A 659 3.59 -9.55 -12.44
CA ALA A 659 3.79 -10.15 -11.12
C ALA A 659 3.57 -11.67 -11.14
N GLY A 660 4.42 -12.44 -10.48
CA GLY A 660 4.42 -13.91 -10.52
C GLY A 660 5.17 -14.52 -11.71
N GLN A 661 5.67 -13.69 -12.64
CA GLN A 661 6.43 -14.12 -13.80
C GLN A 661 7.77 -13.37 -13.92
N ASP A 662 8.75 -13.99 -14.58
CA ASP A 662 10.05 -13.33 -14.83
C ASP A 662 9.98 -12.46 -16.08
N VAL A 663 9.09 -11.48 -16.07
CA VAL A 663 8.78 -10.61 -17.22
C VAL A 663 8.62 -9.16 -16.75
N TYR A 664 9.32 -8.25 -17.46
CA TYR A 664 9.15 -6.80 -17.34
C TYR A 664 8.95 -6.21 -18.73
N LEU A 665 7.82 -5.55 -18.94
CA LEU A 665 7.40 -4.96 -20.21
C LEU A 665 8.07 -3.59 -20.36
N ILE A 666 8.70 -3.33 -21.50
CA ILE A 666 9.58 -2.15 -21.72
C ILE A 666 8.79 -1.01 -22.35
N THR A 667 8.91 0.17 -21.74
CA THR A 667 8.48 1.46 -22.33
C THR A 667 9.62 2.48 -22.23
N PRO A 668 9.62 3.59 -22.96
CA PRO A 668 10.63 4.62 -22.76
C PRO A 668 10.49 5.27 -21.39
N PRO A 669 11.57 5.40 -20.61
CA PRO A 669 11.53 6.14 -19.35
C PRO A 669 11.29 7.64 -19.57
N PHE A 670 10.83 8.33 -18.53
CA PHE A 670 10.65 9.79 -18.52
C PHE A 670 11.95 10.55 -18.23
N PHE A 671 13.06 9.83 -18.07
CA PHE A 671 14.40 10.37 -17.84
C PHE A 671 15.33 9.98 -18.98
N ARG A 672 16.37 10.76 -19.19
CA ARG A 672 17.41 10.44 -20.18
C ARG A 672 18.10 9.12 -19.84
N GLU A 673 18.33 8.88 -18.58
CA GLU A 673 18.91 7.65 -18.07
C GLU A 673 18.38 7.34 -16.66
N VAL A 674 18.10 6.08 -16.42
CA VAL A 674 17.75 5.51 -15.12
C VAL A 674 18.80 4.48 -14.78
N ARG A 675 19.35 4.54 -13.58
CA ARG A 675 20.32 3.59 -13.03
C ARG A 675 19.76 3.00 -11.75
N ILE A 676 19.71 1.69 -11.67
CA ILE A 676 19.23 0.96 -10.49
C ILE A 676 20.36 0.08 -10.01
N GLN A 677 20.66 0.11 -8.71
CA GLN A 677 21.70 -0.72 -8.10
C GLN A 677 21.38 -2.20 -8.31
N ALA A 678 22.32 -2.97 -8.86
CA ALA A 678 22.10 -4.39 -9.06
C ALA A 678 21.94 -5.14 -7.72
N THR A 679 21.00 -6.10 -7.67
CA THR A 679 20.62 -6.81 -6.45
C THR A 679 21.39 -8.10 -6.21
N GLY A 680 21.92 -8.73 -7.27
CA GLY A 680 22.72 -9.95 -7.17
C GLY A 680 24.00 -9.75 -6.33
N PRO A 681 24.35 -10.70 -5.47
CA PRO A 681 25.44 -10.51 -4.47
C PRO A 681 26.79 -10.15 -5.10
N GLU A 682 27.12 -10.72 -6.24
CA GLU A 682 28.38 -10.40 -6.95
C GLU A 682 28.30 -9.07 -7.70
N ALA A 683 27.19 -8.82 -8.37
CA ALA A 683 26.96 -7.57 -9.08
C ALA A 683 26.92 -6.37 -8.12
N LYS A 684 26.27 -6.51 -6.98
CA LYS A 684 26.21 -5.51 -5.91
C LYS A 684 27.60 -5.20 -5.35
N ARG A 685 28.41 -6.25 -5.04
CA ARG A 685 29.81 -6.06 -4.59
C ARG A 685 30.68 -5.37 -5.63
N ALA A 686 30.42 -5.62 -6.91
CA ALA A 686 31.13 -4.98 -8.01
C ALA A 686 30.59 -3.59 -8.37
N GLY A 687 29.58 -3.08 -7.64
CA GLY A 687 28.95 -1.78 -7.91
C GLY A 687 28.24 -1.70 -9.27
N ARG A 688 27.80 -2.84 -9.81
CA ARG A 688 27.09 -2.88 -11.09
C ARG A 688 25.69 -2.27 -10.94
N LYS A 689 25.19 -1.74 -12.04
CA LYS A 689 23.85 -1.15 -12.13
C LYS A 689 23.09 -1.71 -13.33
N ALA A 690 21.79 -1.84 -13.20
CA ALA A 690 20.89 -1.94 -14.33
C ALA A 690 20.64 -0.52 -14.85
N ILE A 691 20.95 -0.29 -16.12
CA ILE A 691 20.90 1.05 -16.73
C ILE A 691 19.93 1.02 -17.90
N ILE A 692 18.92 1.86 -17.87
CA ILE A 692 18.03 2.12 -19.01
C ILE A 692 18.35 3.52 -19.53
N ARG A 693 18.81 3.62 -20.76
CA ARG A 693 19.25 4.88 -21.39
C ARG A 693 18.45 5.17 -22.64
N VAL A 694 17.97 6.38 -22.77
CA VAL A 694 17.29 6.85 -23.99
C VAL A 694 18.26 7.66 -24.86
N ARG A 695 18.56 7.14 -26.05
CA ARG A 695 19.23 7.91 -27.10
C ARG A 695 18.22 8.89 -27.68
N ASN A 696 18.71 10.08 -28.05
CA ASN A 696 17.89 11.17 -28.57
C ASN A 696 16.67 11.54 -27.67
N PHE A 697 16.86 11.44 -26.35
CA PHE A 697 15.88 11.81 -25.34
C PHE A 697 15.25 13.18 -25.63
N ASP A 698 13.95 13.25 -25.47
CA ASP A 698 13.16 14.46 -25.67
C ASP A 698 12.37 14.78 -24.39
N PRO A 699 12.72 15.85 -23.65
CA PRO A 699 12.05 16.19 -22.40
C PRO A 699 10.62 16.72 -22.58
N THR A 700 10.17 16.93 -23.82
CA THR A 700 8.77 17.26 -24.12
C THR A 700 7.91 16.00 -24.33
N TYR A 701 8.56 14.83 -24.37
CA TYR A 701 7.93 13.51 -24.59
C TYR A 701 7.16 13.40 -25.93
N GLU A 702 7.48 14.22 -26.93
CA GLU A 702 6.98 14.01 -28.28
C GLU A 702 7.59 12.74 -28.89
N LYS A 703 8.87 12.46 -28.58
CA LYS A 703 9.54 11.21 -28.93
C LYS A 703 9.32 10.20 -27.81
N LYS A 704 8.33 9.35 -27.96
CA LYS A 704 7.90 8.36 -26.96
C LYS A 704 7.75 6.93 -27.50
N TYR A 705 8.08 6.69 -28.75
CA TYR A 705 7.96 5.38 -29.38
C TYR A 705 9.34 4.77 -29.58
N ILE A 706 9.56 3.55 -29.13
CA ILE A 706 10.84 2.85 -29.30
C ILE A 706 10.99 2.46 -30.77
N GLU A 707 12.06 2.92 -31.38
CA GLU A 707 12.44 2.62 -32.76
C GLU A 707 13.36 1.39 -32.81
N SER A 708 14.30 1.31 -31.90
CA SER A 708 15.24 0.20 -31.73
C SER A 708 15.79 0.14 -30.32
N ALA A 709 16.30 -1.02 -29.95
CA ALA A 709 16.96 -1.22 -28.66
C ALA A 709 18.23 -2.04 -28.81
N THR A 710 19.17 -1.83 -27.86
CA THR A 710 20.31 -2.72 -27.65
C THR A 710 20.39 -3.11 -26.18
N LEU A 711 20.74 -4.36 -25.92
CA LEU A 711 21.04 -4.86 -24.57
C LEU A 711 22.53 -5.23 -24.52
N ASN A 712 23.30 -4.56 -23.66
CA ASN A 712 24.75 -4.72 -23.56
C ASN A 712 25.48 -4.57 -24.90
N GLY A 713 25.01 -3.65 -25.74
CA GLY A 713 25.60 -3.35 -27.07
C GLY A 713 25.18 -4.30 -28.19
N GLN A 714 24.38 -5.33 -27.91
CA GLN A 714 23.81 -6.23 -28.91
C GLN A 714 22.39 -5.77 -29.27
N ALA A 715 21.99 -5.92 -30.55
CA ALA A 715 20.62 -5.62 -30.98
C ALA A 715 19.60 -6.42 -30.15
N TYR A 716 18.58 -5.74 -29.67
CA TYR A 716 17.55 -6.34 -28.81
C TYR A 716 16.15 -6.05 -29.37
N THR A 717 15.49 -7.09 -29.81
CA THR A 717 14.19 -6.97 -30.49
C THR A 717 13.00 -7.27 -29.59
N LYS A 718 13.21 -7.99 -28.46
CA LYS A 718 12.14 -8.31 -27.50
C LYS A 718 11.61 -7.05 -26.84
N ASN A 719 10.31 -6.97 -26.70
CA ASN A 719 9.64 -5.85 -26.03
C ASN A 719 9.54 -6.01 -24.50
N TRP A 720 10.27 -6.95 -23.93
CA TRP A 720 10.34 -7.29 -22.51
C TRP A 720 11.74 -7.75 -22.10
N ILE A 721 12.02 -7.72 -20.79
CA ILE A 721 13.28 -8.21 -20.19
C ILE A 721 12.96 -9.08 -18.97
N THR A 722 13.94 -9.89 -18.51
CA THR A 722 13.89 -10.71 -17.31
C THR A 722 14.44 -9.98 -16.09
N HIS A 723 14.18 -10.53 -14.90
CA HIS A 723 14.71 -9.99 -13.64
C HIS A 723 16.24 -10.04 -13.56
N ASP A 724 16.91 -10.91 -14.34
CA ASP A 724 18.37 -10.97 -14.42
C ASP A 724 18.99 -9.62 -14.83
N PHE A 725 18.28 -8.79 -15.60
CA PHE A 725 18.73 -7.44 -15.91
C PHE A 725 18.94 -6.59 -14.64
N PHE A 726 18.03 -6.69 -13.68
CA PHE A 726 18.14 -5.96 -12.41
C PHE A 726 19.09 -6.67 -11.43
N ARG A 727 19.18 -7.98 -11.50
CA ARG A 727 20.03 -8.77 -10.61
C ARG A 727 21.50 -8.67 -10.96
N GLU A 728 21.86 -8.80 -12.23
CA GLU A 728 23.25 -8.83 -12.69
C GLU A 728 23.78 -7.45 -13.13
N GLY A 729 22.88 -6.51 -13.36
CA GLY A 729 23.18 -5.27 -14.04
C GLY A 729 23.26 -5.44 -15.54
N GLY A 730 23.22 -4.34 -16.24
CA GLY A 730 23.31 -4.31 -17.70
C GLY A 730 22.95 -2.94 -18.24
N LEU A 731 23.12 -2.75 -19.55
CA LEU A 731 22.77 -1.52 -20.24
C LEU A 731 21.74 -1.81 -21.33
N LEU A 732 20.51 -1.35 -21.11
CA LEU A 732 19.45 -1.30 -22.11
C LEU A 732 19.43 0.11 -22.71
N GLU A 733 19.78 0.24 -23.98
CA GLU A 733 19.71 1.52 -24.69
C GLU A 733 18.53 1.51 -25.65
N LEU A 734 17.66 2.50 -25.52
CA LEU A 734 16.46 2.69 -26.32
C LEU A 734 16.65 3.89 -27.25
N THR A 735 16.45 3.71 -28.54
CA THR A 735 16.33 4.83 -29.49
C THR A 735 14.86 5.12 -29.70
N VAL A 736 14.46 6.38 -29.52
CA VAL A 736 13.04 6.77 -29.57
C VAL A 736 12.75 7.68 -30.76
N SER A 737 11.51 7.63 -31.24
CA SER A 737 10.99 8.41 -32.36
C SER A 737 9.66 9.09 -32.00
N GLN A 738 9.30 10.12 -32.78
CA GLN A 738 8.05 10.87 -32.65
C GLN A 738 6.83 10.10 -33.20
N ARG A 739 7.07 9.15 -34.09
CA ARG A 739 6.02 8.32 -34.71
C ARG A 739 6.34 6.86 -34.52
N PRO A 740 5.32 6.00 -34.32
CA PRO A 740 5.56 4.57 -34.26
C PRO A 740 6.23 4.05 -35.54
N VAL A 741 7.28 3.25 -35.39
CA VAL A 741 8.00 2.64 -36.53
C VAL A 741 7.38 1.28 -36.88
N GLY A 742 6.69 0.63 -35.94
CA GLY A 742 5.95 -0.58 -36.19
C GLY A 742 6.78 -1.85 -36.43
N THR A 743 8.07 -1.81 -36.12
CA THR A 743 8.99 -2.94 -36.35
C THR A 743 9.66 -3.49 -35.12
N TRP A 744 9.89 -2.67 -34.08
CA TRP A 744 10.51 -3.13 -32.85
C TRP A 744 9.49 -3.82 -31.93
N GLY A 745 9.82 -5.01 -31.44
CA GLY A 745 9.01 -5.73 -30.47
C GLY A 745 7.70 -6.30 -31.03
N THR A 746 7.61 -6.47 -32.36
CA THR A 746 6.37 -6.91 -33.03
C THR A 746 6.45 -8.33 -33.56
N GLY A 747 7.65 -8.91 -33.65
CA GLY A 747 7.86 -10.28 -34.10
C GLY A 747 7.30 -11.30 -33.09
N LYS A 748 6.88 -12.48 -33.56
CA LYS A 748 6.30 -13.51 -32.69
C LYS A 748 7.25 -13.89 -31.53
N ASP A 749 8.56 -13.95 -31.80
CA ASP A 749 9.60 -14.33 -30.83
C ASP A 749 10.01 -13.13 -29.94
N ASP A 750 9.51 -11.93 -30.24
CA ASP A 750 9.79 -10.72 -29.49
C ASP A 750 8.72 -10.41 -28.44
N LEU A 751 7.56 -11.09 -28.51
CA LEU A 751 6.45 -10.91 -27.57
C LEU A 751 6.77 -11.53 -26.21
N PRO A 752 6.13 -11.05 -25.13
CA PRO A 752 6.28 -11.68 -23.83
C PRO A 752 5.74 -13.12 -23.83
N PRO A 753 6.25 -13.99 -22.96
CA PRO A 753 5.81 -15.39 -22.89
C PRO A 753 4.32 -15.49 -22.54
N SER A 754 3.68 -16.55 -23.06
CA SER A 754 2.32 -16.97 -22.73
C SER A 754 2.35 -18.48 -22.50
N TYR A 755 1.56 -18.99 -21.58
CA TYR A 755 1.61 -20.37 -21.10
C TYR A 755 0.29 -21.09 -21.37
N PRO A 756 0.06 -21.56 -22.61
CA PRO A 756 -1.21 -22.17 -22.99
C PRO A 756 -1.48 -23.45 -22.19
N VAL A 757 -2.73 -23.62 -21.79
CA VAL A 757 -3.19 -24.83 -21.10
C VAL A 757 -3.51 -25.92 -22.11
N GLY A 758 -2.85 -27.06 -21.98
CA GLY A 758 -3.14 -28.29 -22.78
C GLY A 758 -2.06 -28.74 -23.74
N GLU A 759 -1.03 -27.96 -24.03
CA GLU A 759 0.15 -28.43 -24.77
C GLU A 759 1.25 -28.83 -23.78
N ARG A 760 1.60 -30.10 -23.78
CA ARG A 760 2.49 -30.76 -22.81
C ARG A 760 3.96 -30.38 -22.89
N ASP A 761 4.43 -29.76 -23.97
CA ASP A 761 5.86 -29.83 -24.32
C ASP A 761 6.64 -28.50 -24.27
N ASP A 762 6.02 -27.34 -24.09
CA ASP A 762 6.72 -26.05 -24.19
C ASP A 762 6.96 -25.27 -22.89
N ILE A 763 6.68 -25.85 -21.73
CA ILE A 763 7.17 -25.30 -20.45
C ILE A 763 8.66 -25.67 -20.25
N THR A 764 9.32 -26.12 -21.27
CA THR A 764 10.72 -26.54 -21.23
C THR A 764 11.68 -25.49 -21.81
N ASP A 765 11.66 -24.27 -21.28
CA ASP A 765 12.91 -23.54 -21.25
C ASP A 765 13.61 -23.80 -19.90
N PRO A 766 14.56 -24.77 -19.83
CA PRO A 766 15.29 -25.08 -18.60
C PRO A 766 16.11 -23.90 -18.09
N SER A 767 16.31 -22.86 -18.91
CA SER A 767 17.07 -21.65 -18.54
C SER A 767 16.29 -20.76 -17.60
N LEU A 768 14.96 -20.86 -17.55
CA LEU A 768 14.10 -20.06 -16.67
C LEU A 768 13.96 -20.63 -15.26
N ILE A 769 14.38 -21.88 -15.00
CA ILE A 769 14.31 -22.53 -13.69
C ILE A 769 15.62 -23.25 -13.38
N PRO A 770 16.60 -22.63 -12.71
CA PRO A 770 17.81 -23.31 -12.28
C PRO A 770 17.47 -24.46 -11.29
N ARG A 771 17.89 -25.68 -11.62
CA ARG A 771 17.83 -26.81 -10.70
C ARG A 771 18.81 -26.58 -9.54
N THR A 772 18.32 -26.58 -8.31
CA THR A 772 19.13 -26.80 -7.12
C THR A 772 18.58 -28.04 -6.42
N GLU A 773 19.44 -29.05 -6.27
CA GLU A 773 19.15 -30.23 -5.46
C GLU A 773 18.97 -29.79 -3.99
N VAL A 774 17.79 -30.02 -3.45
CA VAL A 774 17.54 -29.93 -2.00
C VAL A 774 17.71 -31.32 -1.42
N PRO A 775 18.57 -31.55 -0.42
CA PRO A 775 18.70 -32.87 0.21
C PRO A 775 17.39 -33.22 0.94
N ALA A 776 16.84 -34.37 0.65
CA ALA A 776 15.71 -34.96 1.35
C ALA A 776 16.04 -35.12 2.84
N LYS A 777 15.41 -34.35 3.73
CA LYS A 777 15.42 -34.62 5.16
C LYS A 777 14.28 -35.54 5.51
N GLY A 778 14.62 -36.64 6.15
CA GLY A 778 13.73 -37.70 6.58
C GLY A 778 12.66 -37.21 7.55
N GLY A 779 11.47 -37.74 7.36
CA GLY A 779 10.33 -37.43 8.21
C GLY A 779 10.50 -37.87 9.65
N GLN A 780 10.16 -36.96 10.56
CA GLN A 780 9.73 -37.29 11.90
C GLN A 780 8.34 -36.73 12.13
N SER A 781 7.43 -37.68 12.31
CA SER A 781 6.04 -37.39 12.72
C SER A 781 6.01 -36.85 14.15
N LEU A 782 5.40 -35.71 14.35
CA LEU A 782 5.04 -35.17 15.66
C LEU A 782 3.60 -35.58 16.02
N PRO A 783 3.33 -35.87 17.29
CA PRO A 783 2.02 -36.35 17.73
C PRO A 783 1.03 -35.18 17.93
N HIS A 784 -0.22 -35.43 17.56
CA HIS A 784 -1.38 -34.59 17.91
C HIS A 784 -1.52 -34.41 19.42
N GLN A 785 -1.61 -33.21 19.91
CA GLN A 785 -2.21 -32.89 21.19
C GLN A 785 -3.48 -32.08 20.98
N GLU A 786 -4.58 -32.68 21.41
CA GLU A 786 -5.87 -32.01 21.61
C GLU A 786 -5.75 -30.98 22.76
N HIS A 787 -6.14 -29.73 22.45
CA HIS A 787 -6.96 -28.93 23.43
C HIS A 787 -7.56 -27.71 22.68
#